data_9558d39f9f68168eb959437f2e3cf795
#
_entry.id   9558d39f9f68168eb959437f2e3cf795
#
_cell.length_a   1.000
_cell.length_b   1.000
_cell.length_c   1.000
_cell.angle_alpha   90.00
_cell.angle_beta   90.00
_cell.angle_gamma   90.00
#
_symmetry.space_group_name_H-M   'P 1'
#
loop_
_entity.id
_entity.type
_entity.pdbx_description
1 polymer ?
#
loop_
_entity_poly.entity_id
_entity_poly.type
_entity_poly.pdbx_seq_one_letter_code
_entity_poly.pdbx_strand_id
1 'polypeptide(L)'
;MERVISVEERRSPAEALADLKTALAYGVRELDVTLIRPTNYTDDGYPIRTRIGVIRSNTLTQMGTLTRDLTNYPFFAGVSLNVRLIDEAIERVSVKAILSRLKIPGVKSIVMLVGVQSNQYPRAQDIASWFLPHGIPVLIGGFHVSGMLAMVGLTADLRAALVKGIILVAGEVEGDRLPAIVEDVIRGEAEPLYNFLNPTADLADLPTPRLTRGDFRRFASPFSTIDTGRGCVFTCDFCTIINVQGRTMRCRNPEQVVDFVRQSYNEAGVTHCFFTDDNIARNPRWRELFGGLIRLREEENIPFTFMMQSDLAARKIPPGDFFVLAKRAGCNQVFFGVESVNRENLRSQEKFQNQVSEYKDLVAHCHSLGIACHAGYILGLPFDTPSSITQDIAELQRMGFDSASFYILTPLPGSKDHQQWWREQRWMDKDFNTYDSAHVAVAPARMTRDELMESYRKAWEQFYSTEFMVNVLKVWRHDWRYYWDRVFFFAWYLYASRIERLHPMNCGFWTLRKRRERRSGFPMEAFFPFWWGRLKAACSRLRGIVKMFFQFEEVWLRSRPKSKIEEALHELVAKTKQDIVDSASRVIDWRDLKARELVTLYEKLHDEMPEVKVPSVVTLWLKKQNPFARAYTRVHVQQIWKRWYLYIWNPMKWVEVWLFEWFNGLRFLRHFLVEGR
;
A
#
# COMPACT_ATOMS: atom_id res chain seq x y z
N MET A 1 -27.21 -8.31 -32.30
CA MET A 1 -27.79 -8.51 -30.94
C MET A 1 -27.16 -9.78 -30.38
N GLU A 2 -26.02 -9.64 -29.70
CA GLU A 2 -25.36 -10.79 -29.08
C GLU A 2 -26.07 -11.08 -27.75
N ARG A 3 -26.55 -12.29 -27.58
CA ARG A 3 -27.18 -12.76 -26.35
C ARG A 3 -26.10 -12.77 -25.25
N VAL A 4 -26.17 -11.87 -24.32
CA VAL A 4 -25.48 -11.97 -23.03
C VAL A 4 -26.34 -12.94 -22.19
N ILE A 5 -25.94 -14.18 -22.10
CA ILE A 5 -26.67 -15.20 -21.32
C ILE A 5 -26.14 -15.19 -19.90
N SER A 6 -27.01 -14.97 -18.91
CA SER A 6 -26.65 -15.22 -17.50
C SER A 6 -26.56 -16.73 -17.26
N VAL A 7 -25.65 -17.19 -16.41
CA VAL A 7 -25.47 -18.61 -16.06
C VAL A 7 -26.75 -19.19 -15.43
N GLU A 8 -27.62 -18.37 -14.83
CA GLU A 8 -28.86 -18.78 -14.20
C GLU A 8 -29.91 -19.29 -15.19
N GLU A 9 -29.82 -18.98 -16.50
CA GLU A 9 -30.75 -19.51 -17.53
C GLU A 9 -30.37 -20.90 -18.06
N ARG A 10 -29.24 -21.48 -17.60
CA ARG A 10 -28.62 -22.63 -18.27
C ARG A 10 -28.91 -24.00 -17.69
N ARG A 11 -29.87 -24.32 -16.92
CA ARG A 11 -30.28 -25.72 -16.61
C ARG A 11 -30.99 -25.86 -15.25
N SER A 12 -31.99 -26.69 -15.21
CA SER A 12 -32.58 -27.17 -13.95
C SER A 12 -31.61 -28.14 -13.24
N PRO A 13 -31.58 -28.18 -11.90
CA PRO A 13 -30.70 -29.09 -11.14
C PRO A 13 -30.89 -30.58 -11.49
N ALA A 14 -32.04 -30.97 -12.02
CA ALA A 14 -32.35 -32.34 -12.43
C ALA A 14 -31.73 -32.72 -13.79
N GLU A 15 -31.62 -31.78 -14.73
CA GLU A 15 -30.92 -31.99 -16.02
C GLU A 15 -29.39 -32.01 -15.85
N ALA A 16 -28.87 -31.34 -14.84
CA ALA A 16 -27.43 -31.36 -14.52
C ALA A 16 -26.97 -32.71 -13.94
N LEU A 17 -27.85 -33.48 -13.28
CA LEU A 17 -27.50 -34.79 -12.72
C LEU A 17 -27.50 -35.92 -13.74
N ALA A 18 -28.22 -35.79 -14.86
CA ALA A 18 -28.44 -36.89 -15.81
C ALA A 18 -27.28 -37.14 -16.79
N ASP A 19 -26.37 -36.17 -17.00
CA ASP A 19 -25.28 -36.26 -17.99
C ASP A 19 -23.91 -35.87 -17.41
N LEU A 20 -23.58 -36.33 -16.20
CA LEU A 20 -22.32 -36.05 -15.50
C LEU A 20 -21.12 -36.73 -16.19
N LYS A 21 -20.77 -36.27 -17.41
CA LYS A 21 -19.41 -36.49 -17.93
C LYS A 21 -18.46 -35.63 -17.11
N THR A 22 -17.65 -36.27 -16.26
CA THR A 22 -16.59 -35.58 -15.51
C THR A 22 -15.50 -35.08 -16.46
N ALA A 23 -14.66 -34.18 -16.04
CA ALA A 23 -13.52 -33.67 -16.80
C ALA A 23 -12.57 -34.79 -17.31
N LEU A 24 -12.56 -35.96 -16.63
CA LEU A 24 -11.86 -37.16 -17.09
C LEU A 24 -12.38 -37.68 -18.42
N ALA A 25 -13.70 -37.57 -18.69
CA ALA A 25 -14.29 -37.97 -19.98
C ALA A 25 -13.83 -37.09 -21.15
N TYR A 26 -13.33 -35.89 -20.86
CA TYR A 26 -12.70 -34.97 -21.84
C TYR A 26 -11.20 -35.19 -21.92
N GLY A 27 -10.64 -36.24 -21.34
CA GLY A 27 -9.22 -36.55 -21.33
C GLY A 27 -8.39 -35.73 -20.38
N VAL A 28 -8.99 -34.95 -19.49
CA VAL A 28 -8.27 -34.11 -18.51
C VAL A 28 -8.02 -34.90 -17.24
N ARG A 29 -6.76 -35.28 -17.02
CA ARG A 29 -6.29 -35.98 -15.78
C ARG A 29 -5.75 -34.99 -14.74
N GLU A 30 -5.19 -33.88 -15.23
CA GLU A 30 -4.68 -32.80 -14.40
C GLU A 30 -5.09 -31.46 -14.96
N LEU A 31 -5.61 -30.60 -14.10
CA LEU A 31 -5.92 -29.20 -14.40
C LEU A 31 -4.79 -28.32 -13.82
N ASP A 32 -4.02 -27.66 -14.71
CA ASP A 32 -2.89 -26.77 -14.37
C ASP A 32 -3.33 -25.31 -14.51
N VAL A 33 -3.70 -24.67 -13.41
CA VAL A 33 -4.22 -23.30 -13.41
C VAL A 33 -3.13 -22.34 -12.92
N THR A 34 -2.74 -21.39 -13.76
CA THR A 34 -1.83 -20.30 -13.38
C THR A 34 -2.62 -19.00 -13.23
N LEU A 35 -2.73 -18.52 -12.00
CA LEU A 35 -3.33 -17.22 -11.70
C LEU A 35 -2.23 -16.16 -11.61
N ILE A 36 -2.40 -15.07 -12.35
CA ILE A 36 -1.42 -13.98 -12.43
C ILE A 36 -2.13 -12.67 -12.04
N ARG A 37 -1.61 -12.00 -11.03
CA ARG A 37 -1.88 -10.58 -10.84
C ARG A 37 -0.87 -9.80 -11.68
N PRO A 38 -1.28 -9.16 -12.78
CA PRO A 38 -0.35 -8.37 -13.59
C PRO A 38 0.06 -7.11 -12.82
N THR A 39 1.26 -6.59 -13.14
CA THR A 39 1.68 -5.27 -12.73
C THR A 39 1.29 -4.24 -13.82
N ASN A 40 1.66 -2.98 -13.64
CA ASN A 40 1.60 -1.95 -14.68
C ASN A 40 3.01 -1.63 -15.21
N TYR A 41 3.10 -0.74 -16.19
CA TYR A 41 4.37 -0.31 -16.77
C TYR A 41 4.83 1.03 -16.18
N THR A 42 6.14 1.21 -16.12
CA THR A 42 6.77 2.53 -15.95
C THR A 42 6.65 3.35 -17.24
N ASP A 43 6.89 4.66 -17.20
CA ASP A 43 6.84 5.56 -18.37
C ASP A 43 7.79 5.13 -19.49
N ASP A 44 8.89 4.48 -19.15
CA ASP A 44 9.85 3.92 -20.12
C ASP A 44 9.51 2.48 -20.56
N GLY A 45 8.31 2.00 -20.22
CA GLY A 45 7.70 0.77 -20.72
C GLY A 45 8.18 -0.52 -20.05
N TYR A 46 8.83 -0.47 -18.86
CA TYR A 46 9.20 -1.68 -18.13
C TYR A 46 8.14 -2.05 -17.10
N PRO A 47 7.85 -3.35 -16.88
CA PRO A 47 6.95 -3.77 -15.81
C PRO A 47 7.47 -3.31 -14.45
N ILE A 48 6.60 -2.74 -13.61
CA ILE A 48 6.94 -2.36 -12.26
C ILE A 48 7.04 -3.64 -11.42
N ARG A 49 8.26 -4.04 -11.14
CA ARG A 49 8.55 -5.21 -10.34
C ARG A 49 9.58 -4.87 -9.28
N THR A 50 9.34 -5.29 -8.04
CA THR A 50 10.24 -5.05 -6.92
C THR A 50 10.80 -6.36 -6.37
N ARG A 51 11.96 -6.29 -5.71
CA ARG A 51 12.58 -7.46 -5.09
C ARG A 51 11.83 -7.91 -3.84
N ILE A 52 11.29 -6.94 -3.10
CA ILE A 52 10.54 -7.16 -1.86
C ILE A 52 9.23 -6.39 -1.97
N GLY A 53 8.10 -7.09 -1.82
CA GLY A 53 6.77 -6.52 -1.73
C GLY A 53 6.47 -6.01 -0.32
N VAL A 54 5.40 -5.23 -0.19
CA VAL A 54 4.92 -4.76 1.11
C VAL A 54 3.55 -5.35 1.43
N ILE A 55 2.59 -5.19 0.53
CA ILE A 55 1.22 -5.70 0.72
C ILE A 55 0.96 -6.83 -0.26
N ARG A 56 0.45 -7.95 0.26
CA ARG A 56 0.04 -9.11 -0.54
C ARG A 56 -1.30 -8.83 -1.23
N SER A 57 -1.49 -9.32 -2.44
CA SER A 57 -2.76 -9.18 -3.17
C SER A 57 -3.86 -10.04 -2.55
N ASN A 58 -4.92 -9.40 -2.03
CA ASN A 58 -6.12 -10.09 -1.56
C ASN A 58 -6.80 -10.86 -2.69
N THR A 59 -7.03 -10.23 -3.84
CA THR A 59 -7.70 -10.86 -5.00
C THR A 59 -6.96 -12.11 -5.48
N LEU A 60 -5.62 -12.04 -5.66
CA LEU A 60 -4.84 -13.20 -6.09
C LEU A 60 -4.93 -14.34 -5.07
N THR A 61 -4.88 -14.02 -3.79
CA THR A 61 -4.98 -15.00 -2.70
C THR A 61 -6.36 -15.66 -2.66
N GLN A 62 -7.42 -14.87 -2.76
CA GLN A 62 -8.80 -15.36 -2.76
C GLN A 62 -9.09 -16.20 -4.01
N MET A 63 -8.72 -15.72 -5.19
CA MET A 63 -8.88 -16.47 -6.44
C MET A 63 -8.12 -17.80 -6.42
N GLY A 64 -6.94 -17.84 -5.81
CA GLY A 64 -6.21 -19.08 -5.58
C GLY A 64 -6.97 -20.05 -4.68
N THR A 65 -7.68 -19.55 -3.68
CA THR A 65 -8.52 -20.36 -2.79
C THR A 65 -9.73 -20.92 -3.53
N LEU A 66 -10.48 -20.08 -4.24
CA LEU A 66 -11.62 -20.50 -5.08
C LEU A 66 -11.19 -21.53 -6.13
N THR A 67 -10.01 -21.34 -6.73
CA THR A 67 -9.49 -22.30 -7.73
C THR A 67 -9.17 -23.66 -7.10
N ARG A 68 -8.62 -23.68 -5.87
CA ARG A 68 -8.36 -24.95 -5.15
C ARG A 68 -9.66 -25.64 -4.74
N ASP A 69 -10.72 -24.88 -4.49
CA ASP A 69 -12.04 -25.38 -4.14
C ASP A 69 -12.73 -26.13 -5.29
N LEU A 70 -12.27 -25.97 -6.54
CA LEU A 70 -12.79 -26.71 -7.69
C LEU A 70 -12.82 -28.23 -7.47
N THR A 71 -11.92 -28.79 -6.66
CA THR A 71 -11.90 -30.22 -6.33
C THR A 71 -13.14 -30.71 -5.60
N ASN A 72 -13.91 -29.80 -4.99
CA ASN A 72 -15.15 -30.11 -4.30
C ASN A 72 -16.36 -30.19 -5.25
N TYR A 73 -16.21 -29.82 -6.53
CA TYR A 73 -17.28 -29.86 -7.51
C TYR A 73 -17.27 -31.19 -8.27
N PRO A 74 -18.45 -31.83 -8.45
CA PRO A 74 -18.56 -33.17 -9.06
C PRO A 74 -17.90 -33.28 -10.44
N PHE A 75 -17.96 -32.25 -11.28
CA PHE A 75 -17.32 -32.26 -12.61
C PHE A 75 -15.83 -32.52 -12.55
N PHE A 76 -15.13 -32.04 -11.50
CA PHE A 76 -13.66 -32.17 -11.33
C PHE A 76 -13.28 -33.40 -10.51
N ALA A 77 -14.22 -34.30 -10.19
CA ALA A 77 -13.97 -35.51 -9.43
C ALA A 77 -12.88 -36.38 -10.11
N GLY A 78 -11.87 -36.76 -9.35
CA GLY A 78 -10.75 -37.58 -9.85
C GLY A 78 -9.69 -36.84 -10.67
N VAL A 79 -9.83 -35.55 -10.90
CA VAL A 79 -8.81 -34.70 -11.56
C VAL A 79 -7.82 -34.16 -10.54
N SER A 80 -6.54 -34.31 -10.81
CA SER A 80 -5.52 -33.63 -10.00
C SER A 80 -5.47 -32.13 -10.33
N LEU A 81 -5.27 -31.30 -9.33
CA LEU A 81 -5.28 -29.84 -9.49
C LEU A 81 -3.91 -29.25 -9.11
N ASN A 82 -3.26 -28.54 -10.04
CA ASN A 82 -2.07 -27.78 -9.82
C ASN A 82 -2.35 -26.28 -9.94
N VAL A 83 -2.31 -25.56 -8.82
CA VAL A 83 -2.61 -24.11 -8.78
C VAL A 83 -1.33 -23.32 -8.51
N ARG A 84 -0.96 -22.46 -9.43
CA ARG A 84 0.19 -21.56 -9.32
C ARG A 84 -0.27 -20.11 -9.20
N LEU A 85 0.18 -19.40 -8.16
CA LEU A 85 -0.10 -17.99 -7.94
C LEU A 85 1.14 -17.16 -8.26
N ILE A 86 1.01 -16.17 -9.14
CA ILE A 86 2.10 -15.26 -9.54
C ILE A 86 1.65 -13.83 -9.31
N ASP A 87 2.24 -13.17 -8.31
CA ASP A 87 2.15 -11.72 -8.18
C ASP A 87 3.29 -11.07 -8.99
N GLU A 88 2.96 -10.53 -10.16
CA GLU A 88 3.99 -9.99 -11.06
C GLU A 88 4.72 -8.76 -10.48
N ALA A 89 4.17 -8.10 -9.48
CA ALA A 89 4.85 -7.01 -8.78
C ALA A 89 6.12 -7.46 -8.03
N ILE A 90 6.23 -8.76 -7.71
CA ILE A 90 7.39 -9.33 -6.97
C ILE A 90 7.98 -10.56 -7.65
N GLU A 91 7.27 -11.16 -8.59
CA GLU A 91 7.68 -12.39 -9.26
C GLU A 91 7.57 -12.27 -10.78
N ARG A 92 8.43 -12.98 -11.49
CA ARG A 92 8.40 -13.01 -12.94
C ARG A 92 7.47 -14.12 -13.43
N VAL A 93 6.65 -13.81 -14.44
CA VAL A 93 5.92 -14.83 -15.19
C VAL A 93 6.89 -15.68 -16.00
N SER A 94 7.02 -16.96 -15.66
CA SER A 94 7.86 -17.91 -16.38
C SER A 94 7.06 -18.60 -17.49
N VAL A 95 7.00 -17.97 -18.67
CA VAL A 95 6.28 -18.51 -19.84
C VAL A 95 6.77 -19.93 -20.17
N LYS A 96 8.09 -20.17 -20.19
CA LYS A 96 8.66 -21.48 -20.48
C LYS A 96 8.15 -22.58 -19.52
N ALA A 97 8.04 -22.27 -18.23
CA ALA A 97 7.56 -23.23 -17.22
C ALA A 97 6.07 -23.56 -17.41
N ILE A 98 5.25 -22.58 -17.81
CA ILE A 98 3.83 -22.77 -18.08
C ILE A 98 3.66 -23.60 -19.38
N LEU A 99 4.34 -23.21 -20.46
CA LEU A 99 4.26 -23.93 -21.74
C LEU A 99 4.80 -25.37 -21.66
N SER A 100 5.75 -25.67 -20.76
CA SER A 100 6.27 -27.03 -20.60
C SER A 100 5.20 -28.00 -20.10
N ARG A 101 4.16 -27.53 -19.42
CA ARG A 101 3.03 -28.34 -18.92
C ARG A 101 2.18 -28.89 -20.07
N LEU A 102 2.06 -28.17 -21.18
CA LEU A 102 1.32 -28.64 -22.38
C LEU A 102 1.88 -29.93 -22.99
N LYS A 103 3.14 -30.27 -22.67
CA LYS A 103 3.79 -31.46 -23.20
C LYS A 103 3.39 -32.73 -22.43
N ILE A 104 2.70 -32.60 -21.32
CA ILE A 104 2.31 -33.73 -20.46
C ILE A 104 0.92 -34.20 -20.90
N PRO A 105 0.76 -35.46 -21.31
CA PRO A 105 -0.52 -36.00 -21.74
C PRO A 105 -1.59 -35.92 -20.61
N GLY A 106 -2.78 -35.46 -20.95
CA GLY A 106 -3.88 -35.30 -20.00
C GLY A 106 -3.81 -34.07 -19.11
N VAL A 107 -2.83 -33.16 -19.31
CA VAL A 107 -2.78 -31.87 -18.62
C VAL A 107 -3.51 -30.82 -19.43
N LYS A 108 -4.50 -30.17 -18.84
CA LYS A 108 -5.17 -28.98 -19.37
C LYS A 108 -4.65 -27.76 -18.63
N SER A 109 -4.00 -26.86 -19.35
CA SER A 109 -3.49 -25.60 -18.76
C SER A 109 -4.46 -24.45 -19.01
N ILE A 110 -4.69 -23.61 -17.99
CA ILE A 110 -5.49 -22.39 -18.06
C ILE A 110 -4.69 -21.25 -17.41
N VAL A 111 -4.71 -20.06 -18.01
CA VAL A 111 -4.11 -18.85 -17.44
C VAL A 111 -5.22 -17.86 -17.10
N MET A 112 -5.24 -17.38 -15.86
CA MET A 112 -6.21 -16.40 -15.37
C MET A 112 -5.45 -15.14 -14.92
N LEU A 113 -5.76 -14.01 -15.56
CA LEU A 113 -5.27 -12.68 -15.17
C LEU A 113 -6.32 -12.05 -14.26
N VAL A 114 -6.00 -11.98 -12.96
CA VAL A 114 -6.99 -11.73 -11.90
C VAL A 114 -6.84 -10.36 -11.27
N GLY A 115 -7.97 -9.74 -10.91
CA GLY A 115 -8.01 -8.44 -10.24
C GLY A 115 -7.44 -7.30 -11.09
N VAL A 116 -7.57 -7.41 -12.42
CA VAL A 116 -6.97 -6.47 -13.37
C VAL A 116 -7.62 -5.10 -13.24
N GLN A 117 -6.83 -4.13 -12.77
CA GLN A 117 -7.20 -2.71 -12.75
C GLN A 117 -6.88 -2.05 -14.09
N SER A 118 -7.38 -0.83 -14.31
CA SER A 118 -7.21 -0.15 -15.60
C SER A 118 -5.76 0.05 -15.99
N ASN A 119 -4.91 0.47 -15.06
CA ASN A 119 -3.47 0.63 -15.29
C ASN A 119 -2.73 -0.69 -15.55
N GLN A 120 -3.31 -1.82 -15.15
CA GLN A 120 -2.75 -3.16 -15.37
C GLN A 120 -3.24 -3.82 -16.66
N TYR A 121 -4.33 -3.31 -17.25
CA TYR A 121 -4.96 -3.92 -18.40
C TYR A 121 -4.05 -4.01 -19.65
N PRO A 122 -3.24 -3.00 -20.00
CA PRO A 122 -2.27 -3.13 -21.11
C PRO A 122 -1.26 -4.27 -20.85
N ARG A 123 -0.78 -4.42 -19.62
CA ARG A 123 0.11 -5.51 -19.25
C ARG A 123 -0.58 -6.87 -19.29
N ALA A 124 -1.84 -6.96 -18.86
CA ALA A 124 -2.63 -8.18 -18.95
C ALA A 124 -2.77 -8.64 -20.40
N GLN A 125 -3.04 -7.74 -21.34
CA GLN A 125 -3.11 -8.08 -22.76
C GLN A 125 -1.75 -8.58 -23.32
N ASP A 126 -0.64 -7.95 -22.94
CA ASP A 126 0.68 -8.42 -23.35
C ASP A 126 0.98 -9.82 -22.81
N ILE A 127 0.65 -10.10 -21.55
CA ILE A 127 0.79 -11.45 -20.97
C ILE A 127 -0.10 -12.46 -21.68
N ALA A 128 -1.35 -12.12 -21.98
CA ALA A 128 -2.27 -12.99 -22.72
C ALA A 128 -1.68 -13.39 -24.09
N SER A 129 -1.08 -12.43 -24.78
CA SER A 129 -0.45 -12.67 -26.09
C SER A 129 0.67 -13.72 -26.10
N TRP A 130 1.25 -14.03 -24.93
CA TRP A 130 2.30 -15.06 -24.82
C TRP A 130 1.73 -16.48 -24.81
N PHE A 131 0.45 -16.67 -24.45
CA PHE A 131 -0.15 -17.98 -24.25
C PHE A 131 -1.19 -18.35 -25.32
N LEU A 132 -1.93 -17.38 -25.84
CA LEU A 132 -2.95 -17.60 -26.86
C LEU A 132 -2.43 -18.32 -28.10
N PRO A 133 -1.24 -18.00 -28.69
CA PRO A 133 -0.72 -18.71 -29.83
C PRO A 133 -0.42 -20.20 -29.59
N HIS A 134 -0.37 -20.62 -28.35
CA HIS A 134 -0.12 -21.99 -27.94
C HIS A 134 -1.41 -22.75 -27.57
N GLY A 135 -2.59 -22.17 -27.82
CA GLY A 135 -3.87 -22.77 -27.51
C GLY A 135 -4.20 -22.86 -26.02
N ILE A 136 -3.52 -22.09 -25.15
CA ILE A 136 -3.87 -21.97 -23.75
C ILE A 136 -4.99 -20.95 -23.60
N PRO A 137 -6.16 -21.33 -23.03
CA PRO A 137 -7.21 -20.40 -22.69
C PRO A 137 -6.71 -19.34 -21.70
N VAL A 138 -6.96 -18.06 -22.02
CA VAL A 138 -6.60 -16.94 -21.15
C VAL A 138 -7.83 -16.16 -20.76
N LEU A 139 -8.06 -16.05 -19.45
CA LEU A 139 -9.17 -15.30 -18.85
C LEU A 139 -8.62 -13.97 -18.31
N ILE A 140 -9.34 -12.87 -18.52
CA ILE A 140 -9.05 -11.57 -17.90
C ILE A 140 -10.30 -11.11 -17.15
N GLY A 141 -10.16 -10.93 -15.82
CA GLY A 141 -11.20 -10.41 -14.95
C GLY A 141 -10.67 -9.36 -13.97
N GLY A 142 -11.56 -8.48 -13.52
CA GLY A 142 -11.25 -7.44 -12.55
C GLY A 142 -11.94 -6.10 -12.84
N PHE A 143 -11.52 -5.05 -12.14
CA PHE A 143 -12.22 -3.76 -12.17
C PHE A 143 -12.26 -3.09 -13.54
N HIS A 144 -11.24 -3.26 -14.38
CA HIS A 144 -11.26 -2.67 -15.72
C HIS A 144 -12.40 -3.24 -16.58
N VAL A 145 -12.45 -4.57 -16.73
CA VAL A 145 -13.48 -5.24 -17.53
C VAL A 145 -14.86 -4.98 -16.94
N SER A 146 -15.00 -5.17 -15.64
CA SER A 146 -16.26 -4.99 -14.90
C SER A 146 -16.76 -3.54 -15.00
N GLY A 147 -15.89 -2.56 -14.77
CA GLY A 147 -16.23 -1.15 -14.78
C GLY A 147 -16.61 -0.63 -16.17
N MET A 148 -15.89 -1.05 -17.20
CA MET A 148 -16.23 -0.71 -18.58
C MET A 148 -17.62 -1.24 -18.93
N LEU A 149 -17.87 -2.53 -18.71
CA LEU A 149 -19.16 -3.13 -18.99
C LEU A 149 -20.31 -2.52 -18.19
N ALA A 150 -20.09 -2.25 -16.90
CA ALA A 150 -21.13 -1.69 -16.03
C ALA A 150 -21.59 -0.29 -16.47
N MET A 151 -20.68 0.56 -16.94
CA MET A 151 -20.95 1.99 -17.12
C MET A 151 -20.94 2.46 -18.58
N VAL A 152 -20.15 1.83 -19.44
CA VAL A 152 -19.97 2.25 -20.85
C VAL A 152 -20.43 1.17 -21.83
N GLY A 153 -20.30 -0.10 -21.43
CA GLY A 153 -20.61 -1.26 -22.27
C GLY A 153 -19.39 -1.86 -22.94
N LEU A 154 -19.60 -2.64 -24.00
CA LEU A 154 -18.54 -3.32 -24.74
C LEU A 154 -17.81 -2.34 -25.66
N THR A 155 -16.66 -1.83 -25.19
CA THR A 155 -15.84 -0.83 -25.87
C THR A 155 -14.92 -1.44 -26.94
N ALA A 156 -14.26 -0.60 -27.77
CA ALA A 156 -13.42 -1.08 -28.86
C ALA A 156 -12.22 -1.91 -28.37
N ASP A 157 -11.61 -1.54 -27.22
CA ASP A 157 -10.51 -2.26 -26.61
C ASP A 157 -10.92 -3.63 -26.06
N LEU A 158 -12.12 -3.74 -25.43
CA LEU A 158 -12.67 -5.01 -25.00
C LEU A 158 -13.03 -5.90 -26.20
N ARG A 159 -13.63 -5.36 -27.25
CA ARG A 159 -13.89 -6.10 -28.51
C ARG A 159 -12.60 -6.63 -29.13
N ALA A 160 -11.55 -5.79 -29.15
CA ALA A 160 -10.24 -6.22 -29.67
C ALA A 160 -9.64 -7.37 -28.85
N ALA A 161 -9.86 -7.39 -27.53
CA ALA A 161 -9.46 -8.51 -26.69
C ALA A 161 -10.22 -9.80 -27.00
N LEU A 162 -11.54 -9.72 -27.20
CA LEU A 162 -12.38 -10.86 -27.61
C LEU A 162 -11.94 -11.43 -28.97
N VAL A 163 -11.69 -10.55 -29.95
CA VAL A 163 -11.20 -10.96 -31.29
C VAL A 163 -9.85 -11.70 -31.20
N LYS A 164 -8.99 -11.36 -30.23
CA LYS A 164 -7.74 -12.08 -29.97
C LYS A 164 -7.93 -13.45 -29.31
N GLY A 165 -9.16 -13.81 -28.92
CA GLY A 165 -9.46 -15.06 -28.21
C GLY A 165 -9.28 -14.97 -26.69
N ILE A 166 -9.22 -13.77 -26.12
CA ILE A 166 -9.22 -13.57 -24.68
C ILE A 166 -10.66 -13.75 -24.16
N ILE A 167 -10.84 -14.55 -23.14
CA ILE A 167 -12.09 -14.70 -22.43
C ILE A 167 -12.18 -13.58 -21.37
N LEU A 168 -13.19 -12.72 -21.49
CA LEU A 168 -13.41 -11.64 -20.55
C LEU A 168 -14.39 -12.05 -19.46
N VAL A 169 -14.11 -11.69 -18.20
CA VAL A 169 -14.96 -11.98 -17.05
C VAL A 169 -15.24 -10.70 -16.30
N ALA A 170 -16.50 -10.28 -16.25
CA ALA A 170 -16.98 -9.12 -15.53
C ALA A 170 -17.73 -9.56 -14.27
N GLY A 171 -17.56 -8.80 -13.17
CA GLY A 171 -18.20 -9.10 -11.88
C GLY A 171 -17.40 -10.09 -11.04
N GLU A 172 -18.09 -10.72 -10.13
CA GLU A 172 -17.54 -11.63 -9.12
C GLU A 172 -17.81 -13.08 -9.50
N VAL A 173 -16.80 -13.95 -9.35
CA VAL A 173 -16.85 -15.36 -9.82
C VAL A 173 -17.05 -16.36 -8.68
N GLU A 174 -17.40 -15.88 -7.51
CA GLU A 174 -17.70 -16.70 -6.32
C GLU A 174 -18.92 -17.59 -6.52
N GLY A 175 -19.04 -18.63 -5.69
CA GLY A 175 -20.05 -19.68 -5.81
C GLY A 175 -19.76 -20.58 -7.01
N ASP A 176 -20.84 -20.99 -7.72
CA ASP A 176 -20.74 -21.92 -8.84
C ASP A 176 -20.20 -21.29 -10.15
N ARG A 177 -19.92 -19.99 -10.16
CA ARG A 177 -19.55 -19.25 -11.39
C ARG A 177 -18.17 -19.62 -11.91
N LEU A 178 -17.16 -19.65 -11.01
CA LEU A 178 -15.80 -20.07 -11.43
C LEU A 178 -15.76 -21.53 -11.89
N PRO A 179 -16.39 -22.49 -11.17
CA PRO A 179 -16.51 -23.86 -11.64
C PRO A 179 -17.15 -23.96 -13.02
N ALA A 180 -18.26 -23.25 -13.28
CA ALA A 180 -18.96 -23.27 -14.58
C ALA A 180 -18.05 -22.73 -15.71
N ILE A 181 -17.34 -21.62 -15.50
CA ILE A 181 -16.38 -21.10 -16.51
C ILE A 181 -15.30 -22.14 -16.82
N VAL A 182 -14.72 -22.79 -15.79
CA VAL A 182 -13.65 -23.77 -16.00
C VAL A 182 -14.18 -25.03 -16.67
N GLU A 183 -15.39 -25.44 -16.37
CA GLU A 183 -16.10 -26.55 -17.05
C GLU A 183 -16.30 -26.22 -18.52
N ASP A 184 -16.85 -25.06 -18.88
CA ASP A 184 -17.01 -24.59 -20.25
C ASP A 184 -15.70 -24.59 -21.04
N VAL A 185 -14.61 -24.13 -20.40
CA VAL A 185 -13.26 -24.15 -20.99
C VAL A 185 -12.77 -25.58 -21.25
N ILE A 186 -13.06 -26.53 -20.39
CA ILE A 186 -12.69 -27.94 -20.57
C ILE A 186 -13.52 -28.58 -21.67
N ARG A 187 -14.79 -28.29 -21.72
CA ARG A 187 -15.72 -28.77 -22.75
C ARG A 187 -15.43 -28.17 -24.13
N GLY A 188 -14.73 -27.04 -24.19
CA GLY A 188 -14.51 -26.28 -25.43
C GLY A 188 -15.72 -25.42 -25.83
N GLU A 189 -16.58 -25.13 -24.86
CA GLU A 189 -17.84 -24.39 -24.99
C GLU A 189 -17.75 -22.99 -24.34
N ALA A 190 -16.52 -22.53 -24.00
CA ALA A 190 -16.35 -21.28 -23.29
C ALA A 190 -16.88 -20.06 -24.06
N GLU A 191 -17.71 -19.27 -23.38
CA GLU A 191 -18.18 -18.00 -23.92
C GLU A 191 -17.05 -16.97 -23.97
N PRO A 192 -17.03 -16.11 -24.98
CA PRO A 192 -16.03 -15.06 -25.08
C PRO A 192 -16.13 -14.05 -23.90
N LEU A 193 -17.33 -13.86 -23.34
CA LEU A 193 -17.61 -12.90 -22.29
C LEU A 193 -18.60 -13.48 -21.26
N TYR A 194 -18.15 -13.60 -20.01
CA TYR A 194 -18.99 -13.87 -18.85
C TYR A 194 -19.31 -12.58 -18.12
N ASN A 195 -20.62 -12.34 -17.85
CA ASN A 195 -21.05 -11.13 -17.16
C ASN A 195 -21.82 -11.48 -15.88
N PHE A 196 -21.19 -11.28 -14.72
CA PHE A 196 -21.72 -11.54 -13.39
C PHE A 196 -21.89 -10.25 -12.56
N LEU A 197 -22.08 -9.12 -13.22
CA LEU A 197 -22.31 -7.84 -12.53
C LEU A 197 -23.63 -7.85 -11.75
N ASN A 198 -24.65 -8.56 -12.27
CA ASN A 198 -25.94 -8.71 -11.63
C ASN A 198 -26.48 -10.14 -11.87
N PRO A 199 -26.89 -10.81 -10.79
CA PRO A 199 -26.77 -10.45 -9.38
C PRO A 199 -25.30 -10.52 -8.90
N THR A 200 -24.96 -9.76 -7.85
CA THR A 200 -23.67 -9.87 -7.17
C THR A 200 -23.59 -11.17 -6.38
N ALA A 201 -22.38 -11.70 -6.17
CA ALA A 201 -22.18 -12.95 -5.44
C ALA A 201 -22.56 -12.84 -3.95
N ASP A 202 -23.03 -13.93 -3.35
CA ASP A 202 -23.11 -14.05 -1.89
C ASP A 202 -21.69 -14.28 -1.33
N LEU A 203 -21.41 -13.66 -0.18
CA LEU A 203 -20.10 -13.75 0.46
C LEU A 203 -20.13 -14.58 1.76
N ALA A 204 -21.31 -15.01 2.22
CA ALA A 204 -21.47 -15.59 3.54
C ALA A 204 -20.62 -16.86 3.74
N ASP A 205 -20.60 -17.74 2.73
CA ASP A 205 -19.94 -19.04 2.81
C ASP A 205 -18.68 -19.15 1.94
N LEU A 206 -18.04 -18.01 1.65
CA LEU A 206 -16.80 -18.02 0.85
C LEU A 206 -15.66 -18.71 1.59
N PRO A 207 -14.92 -19.62 0.91
CA PRO A 207 -13.75 -20.24 1.51
C PRO A 207 -12.69 -19.19 1.86
N THR A 208 -12.06 -19.36 3.01
CA THR A 208 -10.99 -18.49 3.48
C THR A 208 -9.62 -19.01 3.06
N PRO A 209 -8.68 -18.11 2.70
CA PRO A 209 -7.34 -18.52 2.33
C PRO A 209 -6.60 -19.18 3.50
N ARG A 210 -5.75 -20.17 3.19
CA ARG A 210 -4.75 -20.67 4.14
C ARG A 210 -3.38 -20.13 3.76
N LEU A 211 -2.76 -19.44 4.72
CA LEU A 211 -1.46 -18.79 4.54
C LEU A 211 -0.37 -19.56 5.26
N THR A 212 0.78 -19.69 4.61
CA THR A 212 1.96 -20.34 5.16
C THR A 212 3.12 -19.33 5.26
N ARG A 213 4.16 -19.63 6.02
CA ARG A 213 5.39 -18.81 6.07
C ARG A 213 6.03 -18.63 4.69
N GLY A 214 5.86 -19.61 3.80
CA GLY A 214 6.35 -19.56 2.43
C GLY A 214 5.78 -18.43 1.62
N ASP A 215 4.53 -18.08 1.89
CA ASP A 215 3.78 -17.03 1.19
C ASP A 215 4.35 -15.61 1.41
N PHE A 216 5.13 -15.41 2.47
CA PHE A 216 5.69 -14.11 2.86
C PHE A 216 7.18 -13.94 2.55
N ARG A 217 7.85 -14.93 1.94
CA ARG A 217 9.31 -14.92 1.70
C ARG A 217 9.81 -13.71 0.91
N ARG A 218 8.95 -13.11 0.09
CA ARG A 218 9.29 -11.94 -0.76
C ARG A 218 8.61 -10.66 -0.28
N PHE A 219 8.07 -10.65 0.94
CA PHE A 219 7.45 -9.49 1.55
C PHE A 219 8.28 -8.98 2.72
N ALA A 220 8.19 -7.67 2.97
CA ALA A 220 8.95 -7.03 4.06
C ALA A 220 8.54 -7.53 5.45
N SER A 221 7.29 -7.95 5.59
CA SER A 221 6.76 -8.54 6.83
C SER A 221 5.61 -9.52 6.50
N PRO A 222 5.26 -10.44 7.42
CA PRO A 222 4.07 -11.28 7.29
C PRO A 222 2.80 -10.47 7.56
N PHE A 223 2.39 -9.70 6.56
CA PHE A 223 1.23 -8.82 6.58
C PHE A 223 0.13 -9.43 5.70
N SER A 224 -0.96 -9.90 6.31
CA SER A 224 -2.07 -10.53 5.58
C SER A 224 -3.11 -9.52 5.11
N THR A 225 -3.94 -9.95 4.16
CA THR A 225 -5.09 -9.20 3.66
C THR A 225 -6.30 -10.10 3.58
N ILE A 226 -7.48 -9.59 3.91
CA ILE A 226 -8.78 -10.24 3.70
C ILE A 226 -9.87 -9.17 3.58
N ASP A 227 -10.87 -9.41 2.74
CA ASP A 227 -12.13 -8.66 2.73
C ASP A 227 -13.09 -9.26 3.75
N THR A 228 -13.69 -8.44 4.60
CA THR A 228 -14.78 -8.85 5.51
C THR A 228 -16.14 -8.59 4.89
N GLY A 229 -16.17 -7.72 3.88
CA GLY A 229 -17.34 -7.41 3.07
C GLY A 229 -16.99 -6.61 1.83
N ARG A 230 -17.98 -6.47 0.92
CA ARG A 230 -17.87 -5.75 -0.36
C ARG A 230 -19.10 -4.93 -0.64
N GLY A 231 -18.91 -3.83 -1.37
CA GLY A 231 -19.94 -2.87 -1.71
C GLY A 231 -19.90 -1.64 -0.79
N CYS A 232 -20.62 -0.59 -1.19
CA CYS A 232 -20.66 0.66 -0.42
C CYS A 232 -22.00 1.37 -0.60
N VAL A 233 -22.53 1.96 0.47
CA VAL A 233 -23.83 2.64 0.47
C VAL A 233 -23.79 4.08 -0.05
N PHE A 234 -22.61 4.65 -0.24
CA PHE A 234 -22.43 6.02 -0.70
C PHE A 234 -22.43 6.12 -2.23
N THR A 235 -22.54 7.35 -2.77
CA THR A 235 -22.75 7.61 -4.21
C THR A 235 -21.64 8.46 -4.84
N CYS A 236 -20.43 8.41 -4.30
CA CYS A 236 -19.30 9.23 -4.76
C CYS A 236 -19.01 9.06 -6.26
N ASP A 237 -18.93 10.18 -7.01
CA ASP A 237 -18.85 10.19 -8.48
C ASP A 237 -17.56 9.56 -9.04
N PHE A 238 -16.44 9.71 -8.33
CA PHE A 238 -15.15 9.10 -8.71
C PHE A 238 -15.04 7.60 -8.40
N CYS A 239 -15.96 7.03 -7.60
CA CYS A 239 -15.84 5.69 -7.06
C CYS A 239 -16.38 4.62 -8.02
N THR A 240 -15.62 3.54 -8.22
CA THR A 240 -16.00 2.39 -9.05
C THR A 240 -16.79 1.33 -8.30
N ILE A 241 -16.62 1.26 -6.99
CA ILE A 241 -17.11 0.17 -6.13
C ILE A 241 -18.62 -0.02 -6.24
N ILE A 242 -19.36 1.06 -6.13
CA ILE A 242 -20.82 1.05 -6.12
C ILE A 242 -21.45 0.52 -7.43
N ASN A 243 -20.73 0.62 -8.52
CA ASN A 243 -21.19 0.21 -9.85
C ASN A 243 -20.65 -1.17 -10.27
N VAL A 244 -19.64 -1.69 -9.56
CA VAL A 244 -19.01 -2.99 -9.84
C VAL A 244 -19.36 -4.03 -8.76
N GLN A 245 -19.33 -3.65 -7.48
CA GLN A 245 -19.59 -4.52 -6.35
C GLN A 245 -20.95 -4.27 -5.68
N GLY A 246 -21.69 -3.25 -6.14
CA GLY A 246 -23.05 -2.95 -5.69
C GLY A 246 -23.12 -1.93 -4.57
N ARG A 247 -24.35 -1.46 -4.35
CA ARG A 247 -24.69 -0.40 -3.38
C ARG A 247 -25.12 -0.93 -2.01
N THR A 248 -25.15 -2.25 -1.85
CA THR A 248 -25.45 -2.91 -0.58
C THR A 248 -24.19 -3.56 -0.06
N MET A 249 -23.86 -3.30 1.21
CA MET A 249 -22.73 -3.97 1.85
C MET A 249 -23.07 -5.44 2.09
N ARG A 250 -22.41 -6.34 1.40
CA ARG A 250 -22.46 -7.80 1.60
C ARG A 250 -21.28 -8.21 2.46
N CYS A 251 -21.41 -9.16 3.34
CA CYS A 251 -20.37 -9.53 4.29
C CYS A 251 -20.15 -11.05 4.36
N ARG A 252 -18.91 -11.41 4.66
CA ARG A 252 -18.56 -12.78 5.06
C ARG A 252 -19.15 -13.12 6.41
N ASN A 253 -19.25 -14.40 6.70
CA ASN A 253 -19.51 -14.84 8.06
C ASN A 253 -18.36 -14.37 8.97
N PRO A 254 -18.62 -13.60 10.04
CA PRO A 254 -17.60 -13.10 10.96
C PRO A 254 -16.72 -14.20 11.54
N GLU A 255 -17.28 -15.37 11.89
CA GLU A 255 -16.49 -16.48 12.46
C GLU A 255 -15.44 -17.00 11.45
N GLN A 256 -15.75 -17.03 10.14
CA GLN A 256 -14.75 -17.40 9.13
C GLN A 256 -13.58 -16.41 9.07
N VAL A 257 -13.83 -15.11 9.27
CA VAL A 257 -12.78 -14.08 9.32
C VAL A 257 -11.93 -14.25 10.58
N VAL A 258 -12.56 -14.52 11.73
CA VAL A 258 -11.87 -14.80 12.99
C VAL A 258 -10.98 -16.04 12.85
N ASP A 259 -11.51 -17.12 12.27
CA ASP A 259 -10.76 -18.35 12.00
C ASP A 259 -9.59 -18.11 11.04
N PHE A 260 -9.76 -17.31 10.01
CA PHE A 260 -8.67 -16.91 9.12
C PHE A 260 -7.54 -16.21 9.89
N VAL A 261 -7.87 -15.29 10.80
CA VAL A 261 -6.87 -14.60 11.62
C VAL A 261 -6.15 -15.59 12.53
N ARG A 262 -6.89 -16.48 13.21
CA ARG A 262 -6.35 -17.53 14.08
C ARG A 262 -5.40 -18.45 13.33
N GLN A 263 -5.82 -18.97 12.18
CA GLN A 263 -5.00 -19.85 11.34
C GLN A 263 -3.76 -19.13 10.79
N SER A 264 -3.92 -17.89 10.31
CA SER A 264 -2.80 -17.10 9.79
C SER A 264 -1.74 -16.84 10.87
N TYR A 265 -2.14 -16.62 12.11
CA TYR A 265 -1.21 -16.53 13.24
C TYR A 265 -0.51 -17.86 13.51
N ASN A 266 -1.25 -18.96 13.64
CA ASN A 266 -0.71 -20.25 14.02
C ASN A 266 0.20 -20.84 12.93
N GLU A 267 -0.17 -20.75 11.66
CA GLU A 267 0.55 -21.40 10.55
C GLU A 267 1.65 -20.50 9.96
N ALA A 268 1.41 -19.19 9.89
CA ALA A 268 2.34 -18.27 9.24
C ALA A 268 2.99 -17.23 10.17
N GLY A 269 2.57 -17.14 11.44
CA GLY A 269 3.07 -16.15 12.39
C GLY A 269 2.58 -14.72 12.08
N VAL A 270 1.45 -14.59 11.40
CA VAL A 270 0.88 -13.28 11.04
C VAL A 270 0.27 -12.62 12.27
N THR A 271 0.77 -11.43 12.61
CA THR A 271 0.25 -10.61 13.71
C THR A 271 -0.42 -9.33 13.24
N HIS A 272 -0.40 -9.07 11.94
CA HIS A 272 -0.98 -7.85 11.38
C HIS A 272 -1.74 -8.13 10.08
N CYS A 273 -2.93 -7.53 9.93
CA CYS A 273 -3.79 -7.71 8.78
C CYS A 273 -4.32 -6.36 8.26
N PHE A 274 -4.55 -6.28 6.97
CA PHE A 274 -5.36 -5.23 6.36
C PHE A 274 -6.73 -5.80 5.97
N PHE A 275 -7.79 -5.29 6.58
CA PHE A 275 -9.14 -5.52 6.12
C PHE A 275 -9.41 -4.64 4.91
N THR A 276 -9.52 -5.27 3.74
CA THR A 276 -9.55 -4.60 2.44
C THR A 276 -10.93 -4.11 2.03
N ASP A 277 -11.88 -4.10 2.96
CA ASP A 277 -13.22 -3.52 2.76
C ASP A 277 -13.11 -2.05 2.39
N ASP A 278 -13.95 -1.60 1.48
CA ASP A 278 -14.01 -0.19 1.11
C ASP A 278 -14.56 0.68 2.26
N ASN A 279 -15.38 0.10 3.14
CA ASN A 279 -15.94 0.79 4.29
C ASN A 279 -16.48 -0.18 5.35
N ILE A 280 -15.62 -0.67 6.22
CA ILE A 280 -15.99 -1.65 7.24
C ILE A 280 -17.04 -1.12 8.24
N ALA A 281 -17.11 0.20 8.44
CA ALA A 281 -18.11 0.81 9.32
C ALA A 281 -19.55 0.63 8.81
N ARG A 282 -19.73 0.28 7.54
CA ARG A 282 -21.03 -0.02 6.93
C ARG A 282 -21.32 -1.50 6.81
N ASN A 283 -20.43 -2.38 7.26
CA ASN A 283 -20.67 -3.81 7.38
C ASN A 283 -21.75 -4.04 8.47
N PRO A 284 -22.93 -4.61 8.16
CA PRO A 284 -24.00 -4.79 9.14
C PRO A 284 -23.62 -5.72 10.29
N ARG A 285 -22.63 -6.58 10.09
CA ARG A 285 -22.16 -7.55 11.10
C ARG A 285 -20.83 -7.13 11.78
N TRP A 286 -20.45 -5.86 11.69
CA TRP A 286 -19.18 -5.38 12.27
C TRP A 286 -19.05 -5.64 13.79
N ARG A 287 -20.18 -5.61 14.55
CA ARG A 287 -20.16 -5.89 16.00
C ARG A 287 -19.83 -7.35 16.29
N GLU A 288 -20.38 -8.27 15.53
CA GLU A 288 -20.09 -9.71 15.64
C GLU A 288 -18.60 -9.96 15.31
N LEU A 289 -18.12 -9.37 14.22
CA LEU A 289 -16.73 -9.46 13.79
C LEU A 289 -15.78 -8.93 14.88
N PHE A 290 -15.99 -7.71 15.36
CA PHE A 290 -15.15 -7.15 16.42
C PHE A 290 -15.25 -7.94 17.71
N GLY A 291 -16.43 -8.44 18.08
CA GLY A 291 -16.62 -9.32 19.24
C GLY A 291 -15.78 -10.60 19.13
N GLY A 292 -15.77 -11.24 17.95
CA GLY A 292 -14.93 -12.42 17.69
C GLY A 292 -13.44 -12.12 17.78
N LEU A 293 -12.98 -11.00 17.19
CA LEU A 293 -11.58 -10.58 17.27
C LEU A 293 -11.14 -10.19 18.69
N ILE A 294 -12.06 -9.62 19.49
CA ILE A 294 -11.80 -9.33 20.91
C ILE A 294 -11.56 -10.62 21.68
N ARG A 295 -12.43 -11.64 21.53
CA ARG A 295 -12.22 -12.95 22.16
C ARG A 295 -10.88 -13.57 21.77
N LEU A 296 -10.52 -13.52 20.48
CA LEU A 296 -9.26 -14.03 19.96
C LEU A 296 -8.05 -13.37 20.65
N ARG A 297 -8.10 -12.05 20.92
CA ARG A 297 -7.03 -11.32 21.58
C ARG A 297 -7.04 -11.49 23.11
N GLU A 298 -8.21 -11.40 23.75
CA GLU A 298 -8.33 -11.34 25.21
C GLU A 298 -8.38 -12.73 25.83
N GLU A 299 -9.00 -13.73 25.17
CA GLU A 299 -9.16 -15.08 25.69
C GLU A 299 -8.11 -16.07 25.13
N GLU A 300 -7.81 -16.00 23.81
CA GLU A 300 -6.82 -16.86 23.17
C GLU A 300 -5.39 -16.27 23.19
N ASN A 301 -5.22 -15.02 23.69
CA ASN A 301 -3.92 -14.32 23.79
C ASN A 301 -3.17 -14.20 22.44
N ILE A 302 -3.88 -14.08 21.31
CA ILE A 302 -3.27 -13.87 20.01
C ILE A 302 -2.96 -12.36 19.86
N PRO A 303 -1.68 -11.96 19.69
CA PRO A 303 -1.28 -10.54 19.63
C PRO A 303 -1.57 -9.95 18.26
N PHE A 304 -2.82 -9.98 17.84
CA PHE A 304 -3.27 -9.54 16.52
C PHE A 304 -3.58 -8.04 16.50
N THR A 305 -3.19 -7.38 15.42
CA THR A 305 -3.57 -5.99 15.10
C THR A 305 -4.01 -5.88 13.64
N PHE A 306 -4.79 -4.86 13.32
CA PHE A 306 -5.22 -4.63 11.94
C PHE A 306 -5.37 -3.16 11.60
N MET A 307 -5.24 -2.87 10.29
CA MET A 307 -5.70 -1.64 9.69
C MET A 307 -6.98 -1.88 8.89
N MET A 308 -7.82 -0.84 8.80
CA MET A 308 -9.09 -0.89 8.07
C MET A 308 -9.37 0.42 7.35
N GLN A 309 -10.34 0.40 6.42
CA GLN A 309 -10.89 1.59 5.78
C GLN A 309 -12.27 1.91 6.36
N SER A 310 -12.54 3.20 6.57
CA SER A 310 -13.81 3.68 7.13
C SER A 310 -14.15 5.06 6.62
N ASP A 311 -15.43 5.39 6.59
CA ASP A 311 -15.86 6.78 6.40
C ASP A 311 -15.68 7.61 7.68
N LEU A 312 -15.60 8.92 7.51
CA LEU A 312 -15.39 9.86 8.62
C LEU A 312 -16.61 9.98 9.55
N ALA A 313 -17.81 9.58 9.11
CA ALA A 313 -19.02 9.59 9.94
C ALA A 313 -19.16 8.33 10.83
N ALA A 314 -18.24 7.39 10.79
CA ALA A 314 -18.30 6.15 11.56
C ALA A 314 -18.40 6.39 13.08
N ARG A 315 -17.83 7.48 13.61
CA ARG A 315 -17.97 7.90 15.02
C ARG A 315 -19.43 8.07 15.46
N LYS A 316 -20.31 8.43 14.50
CA LYS A 316 -21.74 8.70 14.77
C LYS A 316 -22.63 7.45 14.70
N ILE A 317 -22.07 6.26 14.43
CA ILE A 317 -22.83 5.02 14.39
C ILE A 317 -23.32 4.70 15.81
N PRO A 318 -24.65 4.64 16.07
CA PRO A 318 -25.16 4.38 17.41
C PRO A 318 -24.71 3.02 17.96
N PRO A 319 -24.39 2.95 19.26
CA PRO A 319 -24.38 3.98 20.30
C PRO A 319 -23.08 4.81 20.35
N GLY A 320 -22.26 4.88 19.31
CA GLY A 320 -21.05 5.71 19.26
C GLY A 320 -19.77 5.00 19.75
N ASP A 321 -19.79 3.68 19.84
CA ASP A 321 -18.71 2.85 20.36
C ASP A 321 -17.84 2.17 19.26
N PHE A 322 -18.08 2.47 18.00
CA PHE A 322 -17.41 1.81 16.86
C PHE A 322 -15.87 1.77 17.00
N PHE A 323 -15.22 2.91 17.22
CA PHE A 323 -13.76 2.96 17.34
C PHE A 323 -13.26 2.37 18.67
N VAL A 324 -14.06 2.44 19.74
CA VAL A 324 -13.72 1.81 21.01
C VAL A 324 -13.66 0.28 20.85
N LEU A 325 -14.67 -0.31 20.22
CA LEU A 325 -14.69 -1.74 19.95
C LEU A 325 -13.65 -2.14 18.90
N ALA A 326 -13.44 -1.32 17.88
CA ALA A 326 -12.37 -1.53 16.90
C ALA A 326 -10.99 -1.61 17.57
N LYS A 327 -10.69 -0.69 18.51
CA LYS A 327 -9.43 -0.72 19.28
C LYS A 327 -9.27 -1.98 20.09
N ARG A 328 -10.30 -2.40 20.82
CA ARG A 328 -10.28 -3.64 21.60
C ARG A 328 -10.07 -4.86 20.67
N ALA A 329 -10.72 -4.86 19.50
CA ALA A 329 -10.54 -5.89 18.48
C ALA A 329 -9.12 -5.91 17.86
N GLY A 330 -8.30 -4.87 18.08
CA GLY A 330 -6.93 -4.80 17.63
C GLY A 330 -6.66 -3.76 16.54
N CYS A 331 -7.62 -2.89 16.22
CA CYS A 331 -7.40 -1.82 15.25
C CYS A 331 -6.27 -0.88 15.73
N ASN A 332 -5.24 -0.73 14.90
CA ASN A 332 -4.12 0.18 15.17
C ASN A 332 -4.06 1.35 14.17
N GLN A 333 -4.75 1.25 13.03
CA GLN A 333 -4.80 2.30 12.03
C GLN A 333 -6.11 2.27 11.25
N VAL A 334 -6.64 3.46 10.95
CA VAL A 334 -7.79 3.63 10.04
C VAL A 334 -7.39 4.50 8.86
N PHE A 335 -7.68 4.01 7.66
CA PHE A 335 -7.64 4.81 6.45
C PHE A 335 -9.00 5.50 6.27
N PHE A 336 -8.98 6.82 6.18
CA PHE A 336 -10.13 7.65 5.93
C PHE A 336 -10.10 8.24 4.52
N GLY A 337 -11.15 8.06 3.75
CA GLY A 337 -11.36 8.77 2.50
C GLY A 337 -11.68 10.24 2.76
N VAL A 338 -10.64 11.05 3.02
CA VAL A 338 -10.77 12.50 3.26
C VAL A 338 -11.12 13.23 1.96
N GLU A 339 -10.47 12.86 0.89
CA GLU A 339 -10.54 13.31 -0.50
C GLU A 339 -10.18 14.79 -0.68
N SER A 340 -10.73 15.68 0.13
CA SER A 340 -10.42 17.11 0.12
C SER A 340 -10.78 17.78 1.45
N VAL A 341 -10.12 18.89 1.78
CA VAL A 341 -10.55 19.82 2.84
C VAL A 341 -11.34 21.01 2.28
N ASN A 342 -11.51 21.09 0.97
CA ASN A 342 -12.34 22.07 0.30
C ASN A 342 -13.78 21.54 0.17
N ARG A 343 -14.75 22.24 0.78
CA ARG A 343 -16.18 21.84 0.79
C ARG A 343 -16.80 21.82 -0.61
N GLU A 344 -16.38 22.71 -1.52
CA GLU A 344 -16.87 22.75 -2.88
C GLU A 344 -16.43 21.53 -3.68
N ASN A 345 -15.18 21.09 -3.49
CA ASN A 345 -14.68 19.85 -4.06
C ASN A 345 -15.46 18.64 -3.56
N LEU A 346 -15.70 18.53 -2.26
CA LEU A 346 -16.47 17.42 -1.69
C LEU A 346 -17.90 17.38 -2.23
N ARG A 347 -18.55 18.53 -2.38
CA ARG A 347 -19.90 18.63 -2.95
C ARG A 347 -19.92 18.25 -4.43
N SER A 348 -18.93 18.68 -5.21
CA SER A 348 -18.84 18.37 -6.64
C SER A 348 -18.63 16.86 -6.91
N GLN A 349 -18.21 16.10 -5.92
CA GLN A 349 -17.98 14.66 -5.98
C GLN A 349 -19.03 13.85 -5.20
N GLU A 350 -20.16 14.44 -4.87
CA GLU A 350 -21.23 13.82 -4.07
C GLU A 350 -20.73 13.18 -2.74
N LYS A 351 -19.64 13.72 -2.15
CA LYS A 351 -19.05 13.23 -0.89
C LYS A 351 -19.68 13.95 0.32
N PHE A 352 -20.99 13.92 0.43
CA PHE A 352 -21.75 14.66 1.45
C PHE A 352 -21.54 14.17 2.88
N GLN A 353 -21.11 12.94 3.07
CA GLN A 353 -20.79 12.36 4.39
C GLN A 353 -19.54 12.98 5.03
N ASN A 354 -18.72 13.68 4.27
CA ASN A 354 -17.51 14.32 4.76
C ASN A 354 -17.80 15.75 5.25
N GLN A 355 -17.59 15.96 6.56
CA GLN A 355 -17.73 17.27 7.21
C GLN A 355 -16.38 17.76 7.70
N VAL A 356 -15.76 18.68 6.96
CA VAL A 356 -14.37 19.15 7.22
C VAL A 356 -14.18 19.66 8.64
N SER A 357 -15.21 20.33 9.22
CA SER A 357 -15.18 20.84 10.59
C SER A 357 -15.02 19.75 11.66
N GLU A 358 -15.31 18.49 11.34
CA GLU A 358 -15.28 17.38 12.28
C GLU A 358 -13.97 16.55 12.19
N TYR A 359 -13.13 16.79 11.18
CA TYR A 359 -11.94 15.96 10.93
C TYR A 359 -10.96 15.98 12.10
N LYS A 360 -10.67 17.18 12.64
CA LYS A 360 -9.76 17.35 13.78
C LYS A 360 -10.25 16.61 15.02
N ASP A 361 -11.55 16.70 15.33
CA ASP A 361 -12.15 16.03 16.49
C ASP A 361 -12.16 14.51 16.31
N LEU A 362 -12.38 14.02 15.10
CA LEU A 362 -12.30 12.60 14.80
C LEU A 362 -10.88 12.08 15.00
N VAL A 363 -9.87 12.78 14.48
CA VAL A 363 -8.46 12.41 14.64
C VAL A 363 -8.07 12.40 16.11
N ALA A 364 -8.44 13.44 16.86
CA ALA A 364 -8.19 13.52 18.30
C ALA A 364 -8.86 12.36 19.07
N HIS A 365 -10.08 11.99 18.69
CA HIS A 365 -10.78 10.84 19.25
C HIS A 365 -10.04 9.52 18.96
N CYS A 366 -9.64 9.28 17.73
CA CYS A 366 -8.86 8.10 17.36
C CYS A 366 -7.54 8.03 18.15
N HIS A 367 -6.81 9.16 18.25
CA HIS A 367 -5.57 9.24 19.02
C HIS A 367 -5.79 8.93 20.51
N SER A 368 -6.87 9.43 21.11
CA SER A 368 -7.19 9.13 22.52
C SER A 368 -7.41 7.63 22.78
N LEU A 369 -7.82 6.88 21.75
CA LEU A 369 -7.95 5.44 21.77
C LEU A 369 -6.67 4.70 21.35
N GLY A 370 -5.61 5.40 20.92
CA GLY A 370 -4.39 4.80 20.40
C GLY A 370 -4.60 4.20 19.00
N ILE A 371 -5.37 4.84 18.13
CA ILE A 371 -5.60 4.48 16.73
C ILE A 371 -5.00 5.57 15.84
N ALA A 372 -4.11 5.21 14.93
CA ALA A 372 -3.52 6.13 13.97
C ALA A 372 -4.46 6.42 12.80
N CYS A 373 -4.42 7.63 12.28
CA CYS A 373 -5.28 8.12 11.20
C CYS A 373 -4.49 8.34 9.91
N HIS A 374 -4.90 7.66 8.83
CA HIS A 374 -4.34 7.81 7.49
C HIS A 374 -5.35 8.51 6.59
N ALA A 375 -4.95 9.59 5.92
CA ALA A 375 -5.79 10.31 4.99
C ALA A 375 -5.60 9.84 3.55
N GLY A 376 -6.67 9.45 2.85
CA GLY A 376 -6.71 9.39 1.39
C GLY A 376 -7.09 10.77 0.84
N TYR A 377 -6.28 11.34 -0.05
CA TYR A 377 -6.47 12.71 -0.55
C TYR A 377 -6.34 12.77 -2.07
N ILE A 378 -7.32 13.36 -2.74
CA ILE A 378 -7.37 13.50 -4.20
C ILE A 378 -6.93 14.91 -4.61
N LEU A 379 -6.04 15.00 -5.59
CA LEU A 379 -5.54 16.23 -6.19
C LEU A 379 -6.06 16.38 -7.61
N GLY A 380 -6.34 17.61 -8.02
CA GLY A 380 -6.88 17.92 -9.35
C GLY A 380 -8.39 17.88 -9.42
N LEU A 381 -9.08 17.97 -8.28
CA LEU A 381 -10.52 18.18 -8.20
C LEU A 381 -10.92 19.53 -8.83
N PRO A 382 -12.20 19.74 -9.22
CA PRO A 382 -12.62 20.88 -10.03
C PRO A 382 -12.27 22.28 -9.48
N PHE A 383 -12.13 22.42 -8.16
CA PHE A 383 -11.82 23.69 -7.51
C PHE A 383 -10.37 23.82 -7.04
N ASP A 384 -9.51 22.84 -7.35
CA ASP A 384 -8.11 22.87 -6.97
C ASP A 384 -7.29 23.83 -7.83
N THR A 385 -6.36 24.51 -7.17
CA THR A 385 -5.26 25.28 -7.77
C THR A 385 -3.94 24.86 -7.11
N PRO A 386 -2.77 25.14 -7.69
CA PRO A 386 -1.48 24.80 -7.05
C PRO A 386 -1.34 25.43 -5.65
N SER A 387 -1.88 26.63 -5.45
CA SER A 387 -1.86 27.32 -4.16
C SER A 387 -2.79 26.67 -3.14
N SER A 388 -4.04 26.32 -3.54
CA SER A 388 -4.99 25.67 -2.62
C SER A 388 -4.48 24.29 -2.18
N ILE A 389 -3.91 23.51 -3.10
CA ILE A 389 -3.30 22.20 -2.77
C ILE A 389 -2.22 22.35 -1.69
N THR A 390 -1.33 23.35 -1.82
CA THR A 390 -0.28 23.61 -0.81
C THR A 390 -0.89 23.94 0.56
N GLN A 391 -1.95 24.73 0.61
CA GLN A 391 -2.67 25.10 1.83
C GLN A 391 -3.38 23.89 2.44
N ASP A 392 -4.04 23.10 1.61
CA ASP A 392 -4.78 21.91 2.03
C ASP A 392 -3.86 20.84 2.65
N ILE A 393 -2.65 20.64 2.09
CA ILE A 393 -1.65 19.74 2.68
C ILE A 393 -1.20 20.23 4.06
N ALA A 394 -0.99 21.52 4.24
CA ALA A 394 -0.68 22.10 5.55
C ALA A 394 -1.85 21.96 6.53
N GLU A 395 -3.08 22.05 6.05
CA GLU A 395 -4.28 21.84 6.88
C GLU A 395 -4.41 20.39 7.35
N LEU A 396 -4.18 19.39 6.47
CA LEU A 396 -4.14 17.98 6.86
C LEU A 396 -3.12 17.71 7.98
N GLN A 397 -1.93 18.34 7.90
CA GLN A 397 -0.93 18.24 8.96
C GLN A 397 -1.43 18.86 10.28
N ARG A 398 -2.10 20.03 10.21
CA ARG A 398 -2.68 20.72 11.39
C ARG A 398 -3.85 19.96 12.02
N MET A 399 -4.61 19.23 11.23
CA MET A 399 -5.68 18.34 11.71
C MET A 399 -5.15 17.13 12.47
N GLY A 400 -3.85 16.81 12.34
CA GLY A 400 -3.18 15.76 13.09
C GLY A 400 -3.20 14.39 12.44
N PHE A 401 -3.53 14.26 11.15
CA PHE A 401 -3.39 12.97 10.46
C PHE A 401 -1.96 12.45 10.53
N ASP A 402 -1.78 11.18 10.88
CA ASP A 402 -0.46 10.58 11.07
C ASP A 402 0.26 10.27 9.75
N SER A 403 -0.51 10.03 8.71
CA SER A 403 -0.02 9.73 7.36
C SER A 403 -1.06 10.09 6.31
N ALA A 404 -0.63 10.27 5.07
CA ALA A 404 -1.52 10.50 3.95
C ALA A 404 -1.03 9.81 2.68
N SER A 405 -1.97 9.41 1.82
CA SER A 405 -1.72 8.99 0.45
C SER A 405 -2.37 10.01 -0.49
N PHE A 406 -1.61 10.45 -1.50
CA PHE A 406 -2.07 11.42 -2.48
C PHE A 406 -2.34 10.73 -3.80
N TYR A 407 -3.50 11.02 -4.37
CA TYR A 407 -3.99 10.47 -5.62
C TYR A 407 -4.31 11.61 -6.58
N ILE A 408 -3.92 11.49 -7.85
CA ILE A 408 -4.40 12.39 -8.90
C ILE A 408 -5.78 11.93 -9.31
N LEU A 409 -6.74 12.87 -9.46
CA LEU A 409 -8.08 12.56 -9.95
C LEU A 409 -7.99 11.80 -11.27
N THR A 410 -8.47 10.58 -11.25
CA THR A 410 -8.46 9.68 -12.39
C THR A 410 -9.87 9.13 -12.57
N PRO A 411 -10.54 9.39 -13.69
CA PRO A 411 -11.85 8.82 -13.96
C PRO A 411 -11.73 7.34 -14.29
N LEU A 412 -11.74 6.53 -13.26
CA LEU A 412 -11.57 5.08 -13.42
C LEU A 412 -12.80 4.44 -14.10
N PRO A 413 -12.62 3.54 -15.07
CA PRO A 413 -13.70 2.72 -15.61
C PRO A 413 -14.55 2.11 -14.50
N GLY A 414 -15.86 2.33 -14.55
CA GLY A 414 -16.80 1.96 -13.50
C GLY A 414 -17.26 3.13 -12.62
N SER A 415 -16.59 4.28 -12.67
CA SER A 415 -17.05 5.50 -11.99
C SER A 415 -18.06 6.31 -12.83
N LYS A 416 -18.86 7.13 -12.16
CA LYS A 416 -19.79 8.05 -12.82
C LYS A 416 -19.02 9.14 -13.60
N ASP A 417 -17.90 9.63 -13.03
CA ASP A 417 -17.00 10.56 -13.70
C ASP A 417 -16.51 10.02 -15.06
N HIS A 418 -16.04 8.76 -15.07
CA HIS A 418 -15.58 8.12 -16.31
C HIS A 418 -16.71 8.03 -17.34
N GLN A 419 -17.91 7.57 -16.93
CA GLN A 419 -19.05 7.46 -17.82
C GLN A 419 -19.46 8.80 -18.41
N GLN A 420 -19.52 9.84 -17.58
CA GLN A 420 -19.89 11.18 -18.02
C GLN A 420 -18.88 11.73 -19.03
N TRP A 421 -17.58 11.63 -18.71
CA TRP A 421 -16.52 12.17 -19.58
C TRP A 421 -16.42 11.39 -20.88
N TRP A 422 -16.67 10.10 -20.84
CA TRP A 422 -16.77 9.27 -22.04
C TRP A 422 -17.92 9.73 -22.94
N ARG A 423 -19.11 9.95 -22.39
CA ARG A 423 -20.30 10.43 -23.14
C ARG A 423 -20.11 11.84 -23.70
N GLU A 424 -19.49 12.71 -22.93
CA GLU A 424 -19.20 14.10 -23.32
C GLU A 424 -17.98 14.20 -24.25
N GLN A 425 -17.33 13.10 -24.56
CA GLN A 425 -16.11 13.04 -25.38
C GLN A 425 -15.01 13.99 -24.86
N ARG A 426 -14.94 14.20 -23.54
CA ARG A 426 -13.84 14.95 -22.93
C ARG A 426 -12.53 14.24 -23.17
N TRP A 427 -11.46 15.01 -23.21
CA TRP A 427 -10.13 14.43 -23.35
C TRP A 427 -9.78 13.57 -22.16
N MET A 428 -9.50 12.31 -22.41
CA MET A 428 -8.94 11.32 -21.50
C MET A 428 -7.75 10.66 -22.20
N ASP A 429 -6.72 10.32 -21.43
CA ASP A 429 -5.58 9.59 -21.98
C ASP A 429 -6.05 8.24 -22.54
N LYS A 430 -5.57 7.91 -23.74
CA LYS A 430 -5.93 6.66 -24.40
C LYS A 430 -5.14 5.46 -23.86
N ASP A 431 -4.02 5.72 -23.19
CA ASP A 431 -3.22 4.68 -22.56
C ASP A 431 -3.71 4.41 -21.15
N PHE A 432 -4.42 3.32 -20.96
CA PHE A 432 -4.89 2.93 -19.63
C PHE A 432 -3.76 2.75 -18.60
N ASN A 433 -2.51 2.57 -19.03
CA ASN A 433 -1.37 2.49 -18.11
C ASN A 433 -1.23 3.72 -17.21
N THR A 434 -1.70 4.89 -17.66
CA THR A 434 -1.68 6.15 -16.90
C THR A 434 -2.82 6.28 -15.88
N TYR A 435 -3.77 5.32 -15.86
CA TYR A 435 -4.92 5.33 -14.91
C TYR A 435 -4.54 4.73 -13.56
N ASP A 436 -3.43 5.18 -13.00
CA ASP A 436 -2.84 4.67 -11.75
C ASP A 436 -2.93 5.65 -10.58
N SER A 437 -3.66 6.76 -10.77
CA SER A 437 -3.82 7.85 -9.80
C SER A 437 -2.50 8.56 -9.42
N ALA A 438 -1.44 8.34 -10.22
CA ALA A 438 -0.15 9.01 -10.09
C ALA A 438 0.22 9.80 -11.37
N HIS A 439 -0.56 9.64 -12.44
CA HIS A 439 -0.45 10.35 -13.70
C HIS A 439 -1.68 11.20 -13.97
N VAL A 440 -1.52 12.25 -14.77
CA VAL A 440 -2.62 13.12 -15.17
C VAL A 440 -3.31 12.54 -16.40
N ALA A 441 -4.29 11.66 -16.17
CA ALA A 441 -5.05 11.00 -17.23
C ALA A 441 -6.14 11.88 -17.84
N VAL A 442 -6.41 13.07 -17.29
CA VAL A 442 -7.45 14.03 -17.73
C VAL A 442 -6.98 15.47 -17.60
N ALA A 443 -7.60 16.38 -18.31
CA ALA A 443 -7.28 17.81 -18.20
C ALA A 443 -7.83 18.37 -16.87
N PRO A 444 -7.00 18.94 -15.99
CA PRO A 444 -7.46 19.60 -14.78
C PRO A 444 -8.29 20.86 -15.12
N ALA A 445 -9.21 21.23 -14.23
CA ALA A 445 -10.12 22.37 -14.49
C ALA A 445 -9.47 23.74 -14.35
N ARG A 446 -8.53 23.91 -13.40
CA ARG A 446 -7.99 25.24 -13.02
C ARG A 446 -6.46 25.31 -12.99
N MET A 447 -5.78 24.37 -13.61
CA MET A 447 -4.32 24.33 -13.72
C MET A 447 -3.93 23.53 -14.96
N THR A 448 -2.69 23.63 -15.37
CA THR A 448 -2.14 22.77 -16.42
C THR A 448 -1.81 21.38 -15.89
N ARG A 449 -1.61 20.41 -16.79
CA ARG A 449 -1.18 19.04 -16.42
C ARG A 449 0.16 19.04 -15.71
N ASP A 450 1.10 19.87 -16.14
CA ASP A 450 2.44 19.97 -15.54
C ASP A 450 2.36 20.60 -14.14
N GLU A 451 1.52 21.60 -13.92
CA GLU A 451 1.27 22.20 -12.60
C GLU A 451 0.64 21.19 -11.64
N LEU A 452 -0.28 20.35 -12.10
CA LEU A 452 -0.85 19.28 -11.27
C LEU A 452 0.19 18.23 -10.90
N MET A 453 1.01 17.79 -11.88
CA MET A 453 2.10 16.84 -11.62
C MET A 453 3.13 17.40 -10.63
N GLU A 454 3.46 18.68 -10.74
CA GLU A 454 4.38 19.33 -9.81
C GLU A 454 3.74 19.47 -8.42
N SER A 455 2.45 19.84 -8.35
CA SER A 455 1.70 19.89 -7.08
C SER A 455 1.60 18.52 -6.41
N TYR A 456 1.42 17.44 -7.17
CA TYR A 456 1.45 16.08 -6.67
C TYR A 456 2.80 15.70 -6.05
N ARG A 457 3.91 16.03 -6.71
CA ARG A 457 5.25 15.78 -6.16
C ARG A 457 5.49 16.58 -4.88
N LYS A 458 5.11 17.86 -4.89
CA LYS A 458 5.22 18.76 -3.72
C LYS A 458 4.36 18.29 -2.55
N ALA A 459 3.19 17.73 -2.80
CA ALA A 459 2.32 17.20 -1.75
C ALA A 459 3.05 16.11 -0.93
N TRP A 460 3.71 15.16 -1.59
CA TRP A 460 4.51 14.14 -0.91
C TRP A 460 5.70 14.73 -0.14
N GLU A 461 6.39 15.71 -0.71
CA GLU A 461 7.55 16.35 -0.07
C GLU A 461 7.14 17.20 1.14
N GLN A 462 6.08 17.98 1.01
CA GLN A 462 5.57 18.86 2.06
C GLN A 462 5.01 18.06 3.22
N PHE A 463 4.14 17.07 2.94
CA PHE A 463 3.48 16.29 3.98
C PHE A 463 4.51 15.49 4.79
N TYR A 464 5.43 14.79 4.14
CA TYR A 464 6.46 13.99 4.79
C TYR A 464 7.75 14.78 5.07
N SER A 465 7.62 16.03 5.51
CA SER A 465 8.74 16.83 6.00
C SER A 465 9.32 16.27 7.30
N THR A 466 10.59 16.55 7.58
CA THR A 466 11.25 16.11 8.83
C THR A 466 10.48 16.57 10.06
N GLU A 467 10.03 17.83 10.07
CA GLU A 467 9.24 18.39 11.19
C GLU A 467 7.95 17.63 11.43
N PHE A 468 7.20 17.36 10.37
CA PHE A 468 5.96 16.60 10.47
C PHE A 468 6.21 15.20 11.04
N MET A 469 7.17 14.44 10.48
CA MET A 469 7.50 13.10 10.96
C MET A 469 7.93 13.10 12.44
N VAL A 470 8.72 14.09 12.86
CA VAL A 470 9.08 14.26 14.28
C VAL A 470 7.86 14.48 15.15
N ASN A 471 6.92 15.32 14.72
CA ASN A 471 5.73 15.63 15.50
C ASN A 471 4.81 14.40 15.64
N VAL A 472 4.57 13.67 14.56
CA VAL A 472 3.80 12.41 14.59
C VAL A 472 4.48 11.41 15.53
N LEU A 473 5.77 11.15 15.37
CA LEU A 473 6.48 10.16 16.18
C LEU A 473 6.55 10.53 17.68
N LYS A 474 6.50 11.82 18.02
CA LYS A 474 6.37 12.25 19.42
C LYS A 474 5.03 11.84 20.05
N VAL A 475 3.95 11.81 19.28
CA VAL A 475 2.65 11.31 19.75
C VAL A 475 2.75 9.84 20.15
N TRP A 476 3.43 9.03 19.33
CA TRP A 476 3.52 7.58 19.49
C TRP A 476 4.76 7.09 20.26
N ARG A 477 5.60 7.98 20.78
CA ARG A 477 6.88 7.63 21.42
C ARG A 477 6.77 6.73 22.66
N HIS A 478 5.61 6.68 23.30
CA HIS A 478 5.36 5.89 24.52
C HIS A 478 4.98 4.44 24.20
N ASP A 479 4.56 4.15 22.97
CA ASP A 479 4.32 2.81 22.46
C ASP A 479 5.35 2.48 21.38
N TRP A 480 6.37 1.70 21.78
CA TRP A 480 7.52 1.37 20.93
C TRP A 480 7.14 0.63 19.64
N ARG A 481 6.13 -0.26 19.70
CA ARG A 481 5.65 -0.99 18.53
C ARG A 481 5.00 -0.04 17.53
N TYR A 482 4.10 0.81 17.99
CA TYR A 482 3.46 1.82 17.14
C TYR A 482 4.45 2.83 16.55
N TYR A 483 5.45 3.23 17.35
CA TYR A 483 6.52 4.11 16.90
C TYR A 483 7.23 3.54 15.66
N TRP A 484 7.67 2.26 15.72
CA TRP A 484 8.39 1.62 14.62
C TRP A 484 7.51 1.29 13.44
N ASP A 485 6.25 0.96 13.64
CA ASP A 485 5.27 0.84 12.55
C ASP A 485 5.17 2.14 11.75
N ARG A 486 5.12 3.31 12.43
CA ARG A 486 5.11 4.62 11.74
C ARG A 486 6.41 4.90 11.01
N VAL A 487 7.54 4.61 11.62
CA VAL A 487 8.87 4.74 10.96
C VAL A 487 8.93 3.89 9.69
N PHE A 488 8.43 2.65 9.73
CA PHE A 488 8.36 1.77 8.57
C PHE A 488 7.48 2.36 7.46
N PHE A 489 6.28 2.84 7.80
CA PHE A 489 5.38 3.48 6.83
C PHE A 489 6.02 4.71 6.19
N PHE A 490 6.63 5.59 6.98
CA PHE A 490 7.34 6.76 6.45
C PHE A 490 8.49 6.36 5.53
N ALA A 491 9.28 5.35 5.92
CA ALA A 491 10.39 4.86 5.11
C ALA A 491 9.90 4.30 3.78
N TRP A 492 8.84 3.49 3.78
CA TRP A 492 8.25 2.94 2.58
C TRP A 492 7.70 4.03 1.65
N TYR A 493 6.94 4.98 2.20
CA TYR A 493 6.32 6.05 1.42
C TYR A 493 7.35 6.99 0.80
N LEU A 494 8.37 7.38 1.57
CA LEU A 494 9.47 8.20 1.07
C LEU A 494 10.33 7.45 0.05
N TYR A 495 10.58 6.16 0.26
CA TYR A 495 11.29 5.33 -0.70
C TYR A 495 10.53 5.26 -2.04
N ALA A 496 9.24 4.94 -1.99
CA ALA A 496 8.42 4.84 -3.19
C ALA A 496 8.31 6.18 -3.92
N SER A 497 7.87 7.25 -3.23
CA SER A 497 7.57 8.54 -3.85
C SER A 497 8.81 9.33 -4.28
N ARG A 498 9.89 9.35 -3.47
CA ARG A 498 11.08 10.18 -3.76
C ARG A 498 12.19 9.44 -4.48
N ILE A 499 12.39 8.16 -4.19
CA ILE A 499 13.52 7.39 -4.76
C ILE A 499 13.10 6.67 -6.04
N GLU A 500 12.00 5.90 -5.99
CA GLU A 500 11.51 5.18 -7.16
C GLU A 500 10.56 6.02 -8.02
N ARG A 501 10.02 7.11 -7.50
CA ARG A 501 9.04 8.01 -8.15
C ARG A 501 7.77 7.27 -8.58
N LEU A 502 7.32 6.38 -7.74
CA LEU A 502 6.12 5.58 -7.91
C LEU A 502 5.16 5.81 -6.74
N HIS A 503 3.87 5.60 -6.98
CA HIS A 503 2.91 5.61 -5.87
C HIS A 503 3.21 4.43 -4.92
N PRO A 504 3.18 4.62 -3.58
CA PRO A 504 3.52 3.56 -2.62
C PRO A 504 2.71 2.26 -2.81
N MET A 505 1.44 2.36 -3.18
CA MET A 505 0.59 1.17 -3.43
C MET A 505 1.06 0.32 -4.61
N ASN A 506 1.82 0.89 -5.55
CA ASN A 506 2.38 0.20 -6.72
C ASN A 506 3.86 -0.18 -6.53
N CYS A 507 4.46 0.12 -5.38
CA CYS A 507 5.89 -0.02 -5.17
C CYS A 507 6.23 -0.71 -3.85
N GLY A 508 7.00 -1.80 -3.93
CA GLY A 508 7.76 -2.34 -2.80
C GLY A 508 9.17 -1.75 -2.77
N PHE A 509 10.14 -2.56 -2.36
CA PHE A 509 11.54 -2.12 -2.29
C PHE A 509 12.37 -2.71 -3.44
N TRP A 510 13.21 -1.87 -4.05
CA TRP A 510 14.20 -2.22 -5.06
C TRP A 510 13.58 -2.69 -6.38
N THR A 511 13.25 -1.74 -7.27
CA THR A 511 12.68 -2.06 -8.58
C THR A 511 13.66 -2.82 -9.47
N LEU A 512 13.14 -3.87 -10.13
CA LEU A 512 13.87 -4.76 -11.01
C LEU A 512 13.44 -4.51 -12.47
N ARG A 513 14.41 -4.44 -13.40
CA ARG A 513 14.14 -4.29 -14.82
C ARG A 513 14.95 -5.32 -15.61
N LYS A 514 14.36 -5.87 -16.66
CA LYS A 514 15.06 -6.73 -17.62
C LYS A 514 14.89 -6.17 -19.03
N ARG A 515 15.97 -6.07 -19.77
CA ARG A 515 16.01 -5.44 -21.08
C ARG A 515 14.98 -5.99 -22.08
N ARG A 516 14.69 -7.28 -22.02
CA ARG A 516 13.77 -7.98 -22.92
C ARG A 516 12.29 -7.93 -22.48
N GLU A 517 11.98 -7.28 -21.36
CA GLU A 517 10.61 -7.25 -20.80
C GLU A 517 9.95 -5.86 -21.02
N ARG A 518 10.35 -5.16 -22.07
CA ARG A 518 9.77 -3.87 -22.41
C ARG A 518 8.39 -4.06 -23.06
N ARG A 519 7.48 -3.15 -22.79
CA ARG A 519 6.12 -3.13 -23.33
C ARG A 519 6.12 -3.18 -24.86
N SER A 520 5.14 -3.85 -25.44
CA SER A 520 4.87 -3.83 -26.87
C SER A 520 4.74 -2.38 -27.37
N GLY A 521 5.36 -2.07 -28.51
CA GLY A 521 5.45 -0.70 -29.05
C GLY A 521 6.65 0.12 -28.58
N PHE A 522 7.35 -0.31 -27.52
CA PHE A 522 8.61 0.30 -27.09
C PHE A 522 9.81 -0.47 -27.66
N PRO A 523 10.73 0.17 -28.37
CA PRO A 523 11.90 -0.51 -28.94
C PRO A 523 12.79 -1.05 -27.81
N MET A 524 13.34 -2.25 -27.99
CA MET A 524 14.30 -2.82 -27.06
C MET A 524 15.56 -1.94 -27.03
N GLU A 525 15.94 -1.49 -25.83
CA GLU A 525 17.14 -0.68 -25.65
C GLU A 525 18.41 -1.45 -26.09
N ALA A 526 19.39 -0.75 -26.63
CA ALA A 526 20.70 -1.33 -26.89
C ALA A 526 21.38 -1.78 -25.60
N PHE A 527 22.30 -2.75 -25.69
CA PHE A 527 22.90 -3.38 -24.51
C PHE A 527 23.60 -2.38 -23.59
N PHE A 528 24.53 -1.57 -24.13
CA PHE A 528 25.29 -0.62 -23.31
C PHE A 528 24.45 0.51 -22.72
N PRO A 529 23.57 1.19 -23.46
CA PRO A 529 22.65 2.19 -22.88
C PRO A 529 21.80 1.65 -21.75
N PHE A 530 21.24 0.44 -21.89
CA PHE A 530 20.45 -0.21 -20.85
C PHE A 530 21.26 -0.39 -19.56
N TRP A 531 22.43 -1.02 -19.62
CA TRP A 531 23.24 -1.31 -18.44
C TRP A 531 23.81 -0.05 -17.81
N TRP A 532 24.20 0.94 -18.62
CA TRP A 532 24.63 2.25 -18.13
C TRP A 532 23.50 2.99 -17.40
N GLY A 533 22.29 2.96 -17.98
CA GLY A 533 21.09 3.49 -17.31
C GLY A 533 20.80 2.79 -15.99
N ARG A 534 20.99 1.45 -15.92
CA ARG A 534 20.84 0.66 -14.69
C ARG A 534 21.86 1.04 -13.63
N LEU A 535 23.11 1.23 -14.01
CA LEU A 535 24.16 1.68 -13.08
C LEU A 535 23.85 3.08 -12.52
N LYS A 536 23.49 4.03 -13.39
CA LYS A 536 23.08 5.39 -12.95
C LYS A 536 21.88 5.33 -11.99
N ALA A 537 20.86 4.53 -12.29
CA ALA A 537 19.70 4.35 -11.44
C ALA A 537 20.08 3.73 -10.10
N ALA A 538 20.96 2.73 -10.06
CA ALA A 538 21.44 2.13 -8.82
C ALA A 538 22.21 3.13 -7.95
N CYS A 539 23.12 3.92 -8.54
CA CYS A 539 23.85 5.00 -7.83
C CYS A 539 22.89 6.08 -7.31
N SER A 540 21.89 6.47 -8.12
CA SER A 540 20.87 7.45 -7.69
C SER A 540 20.05 6.94 -6.49
N ARG A 541 19.60 5.67 -6.56
CA ARG A 541 18.90 5.02 -5.43
C ARG A 541 19.75 4.98 -4.18
N LEU A 542 20.99 4.51 -4.30
CA LEU A 542 21.89 4.44 -3.15
C LEU A 542 22.07 5.82 -2.50
N ARG A 543 22.29 6.87 -3.32
CA ARG A 543 22.34 8.25 -2.82
C ARG A 543 21.03 8.65 -2.13
N GLY A 544 19.88 8.29 -2.69
CA GLY A 544 18.56 8.55 -2.10
C GLY A 544 18.39 7.84 -0.77
N ILE A 545 18.76 6.56 -0.69
CA ILE A 545 18.71 5.75 0.54
C ILE A 545 19.61 6.36 1.63
N VAL A 546 20.83 6.76 1.30
CA VAL A 546 21.74 7.40 2.25
C VAL A 546 21.16 8.71 2.77
N LYS A 547 20.58 9.55 1.89
CA LYS A 547 19.92 10.80 2.32
C LYS A 547 18.72 10.51 3.25
N MET A 548 17.92 9.52 2.89
CA MET A 548 16.75 9.10 3.67
C MET A 548 17.20 8.56 5.04
N PHE A 549 18.27 7.77 5.09
CA PHE A 549 18.84 7.25 6.31
C PHE A 549 19.23 8.38 7.29
N PHE A 550 19.95 9.40 6.84
CA PHE A 550 20.29 10.55 7.67
C PHE A 550 19.06 11.37 8.09
N GLN A 551 18.06 11.48 7.22
CA GLN A 551 16.80 12.11 7.59
C GLN A 551 16.09 11.34 8.72
N PHE A 552 16.03 10.01 8.63
CA PHE A 552 15.42 9.17 9.66
C PHE A 552 16.23 9.15 10.96
N GLU A 553 17.54 9.19 10.89
CA GLU A 553 18.38 9.36 12.07
C GLU A 553 18.05 10.69 12.79
N GLU A 554 17.91 11.79 12.05
CA GLU A 554 17.47 13.06 12.61
C GLU A 554 16.08 12.99 13.23
N VAL A 555 15.14 12.40 12.51
CA VAL A 555 13.76 12.21 13.00
C VAL A 555 13.76 11.38 14.29
N TRP A 556 14.51 10.28 14.33
CA TRP A 556 14.63 9.44 15.52
C TRP A 556 15.25 10.18 16.71
N LEU A 557 16.36 10.88 16.51
CA LEU A 557 17.03 11.65 17.57
C LEU A 557 16.13 12.73 18.19
N ARG A 558 15.23 13.31 17.38
CA ARG A 558 14.34 14.40 17.81
C ARG A 558 13.01 13.92 18.38
N SER A 559 12.57 12.69 18.06
CA SER A 559 11.25 12.15 18.44
C SER A 559 11.31 11.09 19.55
N ARG A 560 12.45 10.38 19.73
CA ARG A 560 12.61 9.34 20.76
C ARG A 560 12.42 9.89 22.19
N PRO A 561 12.01 9.05 23.15
CA PRO A 561 12.05 9.42 24.55
C PRO A 561 13.47 9.83 24.95
N LYS A 562 13.59 10.93 25.65
CA LYS A 562 14.89 11.34 26.21
C LYS A 562 15.19 10.46 27.41
N SER A 563 16.46 10.09 27.61
CA SER A 563 16.86 9.47 28.85
C SER A 563 16.78 10.49 30.01
N LYS A 564 16.60 10.02 31.23
CA LYS A 564 16.58 10.90 32.43
C LYS A 564 17.81 11.81 32.49
N ILE A 565 18.97 11.32 32.04
CA ILE A 565 20.20 12.09 31.96
C ILE A 565 20.11 13.20 30.90
N GLU A 566 19.49 12.90 29.73
CA GLU A 566 19.28 13.90 28.67
C GLU A 566 18.25 14.95 29.08
N GLU A 567 17.24 14.59 29.87
CA GLU A 567 16.24 15.51 30.44
C GLU A 567 16.89 16.43 31.47
N ALA A 568 17.66 15.89 32.43
CA ALA A 568 18.39 16.68 33.42
C ALA A 568 19.42 17.63 32.77
N LEU A 569 20.15 17.19 31.75
CA LEU A 569 21.04 18.04 30.95
C LEU A 569 20.31 19.16 30.21
N HIS A 570 19.09 18.86 29.67
CA HIS A 570 18.29 19.91 29.01
C HIS A 570 17.75 20.94 29.99
N GLU A 571 17.28 20.51 31.17
CA GLU A 571 16.84 21.42 32.24
C GLU A 571 17.99 22.30 32.74
N LEU A 572 19.15 21.68 32.92
CA LEU A 572 20.35 22.42 33.34
C LEU A 572 20.76 23.43 32.28
N VAL A 573 20.83 23.06 31.01
CA VAL A 573 21.14 23.97 29.90
C VAL A 573 20.11 25.09 29.78
N ALA A 574 18.81 24.77 29.97
CA ALA A 574 17.72 25.75 29.95
C ALA A 574 17.88 26.75 31.12
N LYS A 575 18.16 26.24 32.35
CA LYS A 575 18.40 27.05 33.54
C LYS A 575 19.64 27.92 33.38
N THR A 576 20.75 27.32 32.91
CA THR A 576 22.00 28.06 32.65
C THR A 576 21.79 29.12 31.57
N LYS A 577 20.98 28.85 30.55
CA LYS A 577 20.63 29.80 29.50
C LYS A 577 19.78 30.96 30.04
N GLN A 578 18.86 30.68 30.97
CA GLN A 578 18.06 31.69 31.65
C GLN A 578 18.93 32.52 32.59
N ASP A 579 19.80 31.87 33.38
CA ASP A 579 20.75 32.53 34.28
C ASP A 579 21.74 33.41 33.52
N ILE A 580 22.16 32.97 32.29
CA ILE A 580 23.01 33.75 31.41
C ILE A 580 22.25 34.93 30.79
N VAL A 581 20.97 34.72 30.37
CA VAL A 581 20.14 35.81 29.85
C VAL A 581 19.84 36.84 30.92
N ASP A 582 19.56 36.39 32.13
CA ASP A 582 19.32 37.27 33.30
C ASP A 582 20.61 37.98 33.78
N SER A 583 21.78 37.35 33.57
CA SER A 583 23.10 37.96 33.81
C SER A 583 23.61 38.81 32.67
N ALA A 584 23.21 38.53 31.40
CA ALA A 584 23.66 39.19 30.17
C ALA A 584 23.00 40.56 29.92
N SER A 585 22.17 41.03 30.85
CA SER A 585 21.92 42.48 30.93
C SER A 585 23.19 43.28 31.24
N ARG A 586 24.34 42.60 31.47
CA ARG A 586 25.69 43.14 31.65
C ARG A 586 26.68 42.37 30.78
N VAL A 587 26.81 42.82 29.53
CA VAL A 587 27.94 42.61 28.59
C VAL A 587 28.80 41.35 28.79
N ILE A 588 28.53 40.25 28.01
CA ILE A 588 29.52 39.18 27.74
C ILE A 588 29.39 38.71 26.28
N ASP A 589 30.54 38.69 25.58
CA ASP A 589 30.67 38.27 24.19
C ASP A 589 30.59 36.74 24.08
N TRP A 590 29.59 36.23 23.36
CA TRP A 590 29.25 34.81 23.19
C TRP A 590 30.29 33.96 22.47
N ARG A 591 31.39 34.56 22.02
CA ARG A 591 32.45 33.89 21.24
C ARG A 591 33.48 33.17 22.08
N ASP A 592 33.54 33.41 23.40
CA ASP A 592 34.62 32.94 24.28
C ASP A 592 34.24 31.89 25.34
N LEU A 593 33.01 31.36 25.37
CA LEU A 593 32.67 30.26 26.27
C LEU A 593 33.36 28.96 25.82
N LYS A 594 34.50 28.70 26.40
CA LYS A 594 35.37 27.55 26.09
C LYS A 594 34.83 26.26 26.67
N ALA A 595 35.06 25.15 25.95
CA ALA A 595 34.73 23.77 26.31
C ALA A 595 35.14 23.33 27.75
N ARG A 596 36.00 24.10 28.43
CA ARG A 596 36.40 23.85 29.82
C ARG A 596 35.30 24.11 30.85
N GLU A 597 34.44 25.09 30.65
CA GLU A 597 33.36 25.42 31.57
C GLU A 597 32.23 24.40 31.56
N LEU A 598 32.00 23.79 30.41
CA LEU A 598 31.05 22.67 30.29
C LEU A 598 31.57 21.38 30.93
N VAL A 599 32.88 21.17 30.96
CA VAL A 599 33.52 20.06 31.69
C VAL A 599 33.40 20.26 33.19
N THR A 600 33.63 21.48 33.69
CA THR A 600 33.47 21.80 35.10
C THR A 600 32.02 21.67 35.59
N LEU A 601 31.07 22.02 34.74
CA LEU A 601 29.62 21.80 35.01
C LEU A 601 29.25 20.33 35.07
N TYR A 602 29.84 19.51 34.20
CA TYR A 602 29.68 18.05 34.21
C TYR A 602 30.29 17.40 35.46
N GLU A 603 31.47 17.85 35.88
CA GLU A 603 32.13 17.38 37.11
C GLU A 603 31.30 17.72 38.34
N LYS A 604 30.70 18.88 38.41
CA LYS A 604 29.80 19.29 39.47
C LYS A 604 28.51 18.45 39.55
N LEU A 605 27.94 18.07 38.40
CA LEU A 605 26.80 17.16 38.33
C LEU A 605 27.14 15.75 38.78
N HIS A 606 28.35 15.26 38.50
CA HIS A 606 28.82 13.95 38.93
C HIS A 606 28.99 13.86 40.44
N ASP A 607 29.37 14.97 41.08
CA ASP A 607 29.54 15.06 42.53
C ASP A 607 28.20 15.21 43.29
N GLU A 608 27.19 15.82 42.66
CA GLU A 608 25.86 16.03 43.25
C GLU A 608 24.90 14.81 43.06
N MET A 609 25.24 13.84 42.20
CA MET A 609 24.45 12.62 41.94
C MET A 609 25.32 11.36 42.02
N PRO A 610 25.80 10.94 43.20
CA PRO A 610 26.73 9.82 43.35
C PRO A 610 26.12 8.44 43.06
N GLU A 611 24.77 8.29 42.97
CA GLU A 611 24.11 7.00 42.77
C GLU A 611 24.07 6.56 41.29
N VAL A 612 24.44 7.40 40.34
CA VAL A 612 24.44 7.04 38.92
C VAL A 612 25.83 6.52 38.53
N LYS A 613 26.08 5.22 38.72
CA LYS A 613 27.29 4.54 38.17
C LYS A 613 27.21 4.52 36.64
N VAL A 614 27.77 5.54 36.01
CA VAL A 614 27.91 5.61 34.56
C VAL A 614 29.11 4.75 34.16
N PRO A 615 28.97 3.73 33.31
CA PRO A 615 30.09 2.95 32.83
C PRO A 615 31.18 3.84 32.20
N SER A 616 32.46 3.54 32.40
CA SER A 616 33.59 4.32 31.92
C SER A 616 33.58 4.62 30.42
N VAL A 617 33.00 3.69 29.60
CA VAL A 617 32.79 3.87 28.16
C VAL A 617 31.74 4.96 27.88
N VAL A 618 30.69 5.07 28.72
CA VAL A 618 29.65 6.09 28.60
C VAL A 618 30.20 7.45 29.02
N THR A 619 31.07 7.49 30.01
CA THR A 619 31.74 8.73 30.46
C THR A 619 32.70 9.26 29.39
N LEU A 620 33.46 8.36 28.72
CA LEU A 620 34.29 8.72 27.59
C LEU A 620 33.49 9.18 26.38
N TRP A 621 32.32 8.56 26.19
CA TRP A 621 31.35 8.89 25.14
C TRP A 621 30.65 10.21 25.42
N LEU A 622 30.26 10.51 26.66
CA LEU A 622 29.65 11.80 27.07
C LEU A 622 30.68 12.95 26.97
N LYS A 623 31.94 12.73 27.32
CA LYS A 623 33.04 13.71 27.11
C LYS A 623 33.24 14.06 25.63
N LYS A 624 32.97 13.12 24.71
CA LYS A 624 33.00 13.30 23.25
C LYS A 624 31.72 13.81 22.64
N GLN A 625 30.58 13.81 23.36
CA GLN A 625 29.23 14.11 22.84
C GLN A 625 28.61 15.38 23.43
N ASN A 626 29.36 16.45 23.48
CA ASN A 626 28.81 17.78 23.74
C ASN A 626 27.66 18.09 22.75
N PRO A 627 26.41 18.45 23.20
CA PRO A 627 25.28 18.81 22.34
C PRO A 627 25.63 19.94 21.34
N PHE A 628 26.52 20.85 21.73
CA PHE A 628 27.08 21.88 20.82
C PHE A 628 27.98 21.26 19.74
N ALA A 629 28.79 20.26 20.09
CA ALA A 629 29.57 19.53 19.09
C ALA A 629 28.68 18.78 18.09
N ARG A 630 27.54 18.25 18.52
CA ARG A 630 26.53 17.62 17.60
C ARG A 630 25.90 18.64 16.66
N ALA A 631 25.42 19.77 17.17
CA ALA A 631 24.86 20.83 16.34
C ALA A 631 25.94 21.43 15.42
N TYR A 632 27.15 21.64 15.94
CA TYR A 632 28.29 22.08 15.18
C TYR A 632 28.73 21.06 14.13
N THR A 633 28.80 19.78 14.49
CA THR A 633 29.16 18.69 13.57
C THR A 633 28.10 18.51 12.50
N ARG A 634 26.81 18.65 12.84
CA ARG A 634 25.70 18.55 11.88
C ARG A 634 25.72 19.70 10.87
N VAL A 635 25.88 20.93 11.32
CA VAL A 635 26.07 22.11 10.45
C VAL A 635 27.35 21.95 9.63
N HIS A 636 28.40 21.42 10.23
CA HIS A 636 29.69 21.19 9.59
C HIS A 636 29.63 20.07 8.55
N VAL A 637 28.94 18.94 8.83
CA VAL A 637 28.72 17.85 7.86
C VAL A 637 27.88 18.34 6.69
N GLN A 638 26.82 19.12 6.92
CA GLN A 638 26.09 19.76 5.83
C GLN A 638 26.94 20.74 5.02
N GLN A 639 27.84 21.47 5.67
CA GLN A 639 28.79 22.34 4.99
C GLN A 639 29.93 21.55 4.34
N ILE A 640 30.36 20.43 4.92
CA ILE A 640 31.34 19.50 4.31
C ILE A 640 30.76 18.93 3.02
N TRP A 641 29.50 18.46 3.00
CA TRP A 641 28.86 17.99 1.77
C TRP A 641 28.69 19.09 0.71
N LYS A 642 28.55 20.37 1.13
CA LYS A 642 28.50 21.52 0.20
C LYS A 642 29.88 21.97 -0.27
N ARG A 643 30.93 21.69 0.50
CA ARG A 643 32.31 22.17 0.28
C ARG A 643 33.35 21.06 0.48
N TRP A 644 32.99 19.80 0.12
CA TRP A 644 33.84 18.64 0.30
C TRP A 644 35.25 18.79 -0.24
N TYR A 645 35.45 19.56 -1.31
CA TYR A 645 36.74 19.89 -1.90
C TYR A 645 37.67 20.67 -0.96
N LEU A 646 37.16 21.38 0.05
CA LEU A 646 37.96 22.13 1.04
C LEU A 646 38.52 21.22 2.16
N TYR A 647 37.97 20.01 2.32
CA TYR A 647 38.34 19.08 3.38
C TYR A 647 39.24 17.93 2.91
N ILE A 648 39.46 17.80 1.60
CA ILE A 648 40.36 16.78 1.01
C ILE A 648 41.78 16.87 1.60
N TRP A 649 42.18 18.04 2.05
CA TRP A 649 43.53 18.32 2.63
C TRP A 649 43.63 18.05 4.12
N ASN A 650 42.59 17.58 4.83
CA ASN A 650 42.69 17.24 6.26
C ASN A 650 42.03 15.89 6.57
N PRO A 651 42.71 14.76 6.28
CA PRO A 651 42.19 13.42 6.42
C PRO A 651 41.80 13.03 7.84
N MET A 652 42.42 13.60 8.87
CA MET A 652 42.12 13.32 10.29
C MET A 652 40.73 13.84 10.69
N LYS A 653 40.35 15.03 10.25
CA LYS A 653 39.01 15.57 10.50
C LYS A 653 37.92 14.75 9.74
N TRP A 654 38.23 14.25 8.58
CA TRP A 654 37.37 13.36 7.81
C TRP A 654 37.10 12.07 8.56
N VAL A 655 38.11 11.44 9.11
CA VAL A 655 38.02 10.21 9.89
C VAL A 655 37.20 10.41 11.18
N GLU A 656 37.40 11.53 11.89
CA GLU A 656 36.60 11.84 13.09
C GLU A 656 35.09 12.00 12.78
N VAL A 657 34.76 12.77 11.76
CA VAL A 657 33.37 12.99 11.34
C VAL A 657 32.73 11.67 10.84
N TRP A 658 33.49 10.92 10.04
CA TRP A 658 33.04 9.65 9.48
C TRP A 658 32.80 8.60 10.58
N LEU A 659 33.71 8.44 11.53
CA LEU A 659 33.55 7.53 12.67
C LEU A 659 32.36 7.92 13.56
N PHE A 660 32.15 9.21 13.78
CA PHE A 660 31.02 9.69 14.58
C PHE A 660 29.66 9.41 13.92
N GLU A 661 29.52 9.73 12.64
CA GLU A 661 28.30 9.48 11.87
C GLU A 661 28.08 7.98 11.66
N TRP A 662 29.13 7.19 11.45
CA TRP A 662 29.05 5.75 11.33
C TRP A 662 28.58 5.09 12.62
N PHE A 663 29.06 5.54 13.76
CA PHE A 663 28.65 5.03 15.08
C PHE A 663 27.18 5.35 15.40
N ASN A 664 26.72 6.54 15.12
CA ASN A 664 25.32 6.91 15.29
C ASN A 664 24.40 6.17 14.30
N GLY A 665 24.85 6.00 13.08
CA GLY A 665 24.16 5.22 12.07
C GLY A 665 24.03 3.74 12.43
N LEU A 666 25.06 3.12 12.97
CA LEU A 666 25.01 1.74 13.47
C LEU A 666 24.07 1.60 14.66
N ARG A 667 24.03 2.58 15.56
CA ARG A 667 23.11 2.59 16.71
C ARG A 667 21.67 2.71 16.26
N PHE A 668 21.39 3.59 15.29
CA PHE A 668 20.07 3.69 14.65
C PHE A 668 19.69 2.39 13.94
N LEU A 669 20.58 1.81 13.14
CA LEU A 669 20.35 0.53 12.46
C LEU A 669 20.09 -0.61 13.46
N ARG A 670 20.84 -0.68 14.55
CA ARG A 670 20.61 -1.68 15.60
C ARG A 670 19.21 -1.56 16.16
N HIS A 671 18.76 -0.36 16.53
CA HIS A 671 17.41 -0.14 17.02
C HIS A 671 16.37 -0.49 15.94
N PHE A 672 16.58 -0.06 14.71
CA PHE A 672 15.68 -0.34 13.59
C PHE A 672 15.57 -1.84 13.25
N LEU A 673 16.68 -2.58 13.27
CA LEU A 673 16.70 -3.99 12.85
C LEU A 673 16.40 -4.97 14.00
N VAL A 674 16.72 -4.61 15.24
CA VAL A 674 16.61 -5.51 16.40
C VAL A 674 15.35 -5.23 17.21
N GLU A 675 15.00 -3.97 17.40
CA GLU A 675 13.89 -3.54 18.26
C GLU A 675 12.63 -3.16 17.47
N GLY A 676 12.74 -2.96 16.15
CA GLY A 676 11.62 -2.76 15.21
C GLY A 676 10.98 -4.07 14.72
N ARG A 677 11.41 -5.22 15.23
CA ARG A 677 10.79 -6.53 15.02
C ARG A 677 9.95 -6.89 16.23
#